data_af81573044eb0c8dd5aaf1de5354ce34
#
_entry.id   af81573044eb0c8dd5aaf1de5354ce34
#
_cell.length_a   1.000
_cell.length_b   1.000
_cell.length_c   1.000
_cell.angle_alpha   90.00
_cell.angle_beta   90.00
_cell.angle_gamma   90.00
#
_symmetry.space_group_name_H-M   'P 1'
#
loop_
_entity.id
_entity.type
_entity.pdbx_description
1 polymer ?
#
loop_
_entity_poly.entity_id
_entity_poly.type
_entity_poly.pdbx_seq_one_letter_code
_entity_poly.pdbx_strand_id
1 'polypeptide(L)'
;MKQGFVKVAAVTPKIVVADTKENTALICAEIKKAEKEGAKIIVLPELCITGYTCSDLFLQEKMLREARQSLLEIAAFTFALDCIVFVGLPLEYNGKLYNVAAAVSNGKVLGFVPKTYLPNYNEFYEARHFTRGMEETVQVSLGEEVVPMGKKLLFTCQTMPELKIGVELCEDLWTPEPPSIRHALNGANVIVNLSASDETTGKDIYREELVGGQSARLLCGYIYASAGDGESTQDVVYSAHNIIAENGRILKKAKRFANETVYSEIDVLRLNAERRRMTTFETRMDGYTEIPFALKIEETELTRYIDPMPFVPGSKTDRERRCDEILFIQAMGLKKRLEHTHCKSAVIGISGGLDSTLALLVTVRSFDLLGMDHKNIKAVTMPGFGTTDRTYDNAVSLIKCLNADFMEVSIKDAVNIHFRDIGQDPKVHDVTYENGQARERTQILMDIANKTGGMVIGTGDLSELALGWATYNGDHMSMYAVNASVPKTLVRHLVRYYADTCGDEALEAVLLDVLDTPVSPELLPPEDGKISQKTEDLVGPYELHDFYLYHMLRLGYAPAKIYRLAKVAFVGTYEDETILKWLKTFYRRFFAQQFKRSCLPDGPKVGSVAVSPRGDLRMPSDASARIWMEELEALNTERR
;
A
#
# COMPACT_ATOMS: atom_id res chain seq x y z
N MET A 1 4.69 5.34 18.57
CA MET A 1 3.35 5.23 17.95
C MET A 1 2.92 6.50 17.19
N LYS A 2 3.83 7.50 17.08
CA LYS A 2 3.58 8.73 16.31
C LYS A 2 3.14 8.40 14.87
N GLN A 3 2.14 9.09 14.36
CA GLN A 3 1.55 8.91 13.01
C GLN A 3 0.92 7.52 12.75
N GLY A 4 0.57 6.80 13.82
CA GLY A 4 -0.17 5.54 13.71
C GLY A 4 0.64 4.26 13.57
N PHE A 5 1.97 4.33 13.60
CA PHE A 5 2.82 3.14 13.53
C PHE A 5 3.04 2.53 14.91
N VAL A 6 2.57 1.31 15.10
CA VAL A 6 2.71 0.54 16.34
C VAL A 6 3.63 -0.63 16.08
N LYS A 7 4.80 -0.66 16.73
CA LYS A 7 5.72 -1.79 16.63
C LYS A 7 5.20 -2.97 17.43
N VAL A 8 5.17 -4.14 16.81
CA VAL A 8 4.63 -5.37 17.38
C VAL A 8 5.66 -6.49 17.30
N ALA A 9 5.56 -7.45 18.21
CA ALA A 9 6.41 -8.63 18.24
C ALA A 9 5.57 -9.91 18.34
N ALA A 10 5.87 -10.91 17.51
CA ALA A 10 5.45 -12.29 17.70
C ALA A 10 6.67 -13.10 18.18
N VAL A 11 6.54 -13.68 19.35
CA VAL A 11 7.65 -14.22 20.16
C VAL A 11 7.42 -15.71 20.43
N THR A 12 8.46 -16.53 20.28
CA THR A 12 8.42 -17.94 20.68
C THR A 12 9.59 -18.24 21.62
N PRO A 13 9.36 -18.28 22.95
CA PRO A 13 10.38 -18.75 23.88
C PRO A 13 10.61 -20.24 23.70
N LYS A 14 11.83 -20.71 23.96
CA LYS A 14 12.14 -22.15 24.04
C LYS A 14 11.72 -22.70 25.40
N ILE A 15 10.44 -23.04 25.53
CA ILE A 15 9.85 -23.50 26.79
C ILE A 15 10.34 -24.88 27.18
N VAL A 16 10.11 -25.24 28.44
CA VAL A 16 10.27 -26.58 28.98
C VAL A 16 8.90 -27.08 29.42
N VAL A 17 8.45 -28.21 28.87
CA VAL A 17 7.12 -28.76 29.16
C VAL A 17 6.94 -29.01 30.66
N ALA A 18 5.87 -28.47 31.22
CA ALA A 18 5.49 -28.55 32.64
C ALA A 18 6.40 -27.79 33.64
N ASP A 19 7.43 -27.08 33.18
CA ASP A 19 8.27 -26.25 34.05
C ASP A 19 7.86 -24.79 34.00
N THR A 20 6.81 -24.46 34.74
CA THR A 20 6.26 -23.11 34.78
C THR A 20 7.25 -22.06 35.27
N LYS A 21 8.20 -22.41 36.12
CA LYS A 21 9.18 -21.46 36.67
C LYS A 21 10.24 -21.09 35.63
N GLU A 22 10.81 -22.09 34.97
CA GLU A 22 11.75 -21.85 33.86
C GLU A 22 11.07 -21.07 32.73
N ASN A 23 9.86 -21.47 32.36
CA ASN A 23 9.09 -20.79 31.33
C ASN A 23 8.80 -19.33 31.69
N THR A 24 8.50 -19.02 32.96
CA THR A 24 8.33 -17.65 33.44
C THR A 24 9.59 -16.81 33.22
N ALA A 25 10.75 -17.36 33.57
CA ALA A 25 12.03 -16.68 33.40
C ALA A 25 12.33 -16.41 31.93
N LEU A 26 12.12 -17.41 31.06
CA LEU A 26 12.30 -17.30 29.60
C LEU A 26 11.32 -16.27 28.96
N ILE A 27 10.06 -16.33 29.35
CA ILE A 27 9.03 -15.38 28.90
C ILE A 27 9.41 -13.95 29.30
N CYS A 28 9.77 -13.71 30.54
CA CYS A 28 10.19 -12.38 31.02
C CYS A 28 11.43 -11.87 30.28
N ALA A 29 12.39 -12.74 29.98
CA ALA A 29 13.59 -12.38 29.22
C ALA A 29 13.23 -11.94 27.79
N GLU A 30 12.33 -12.67 27.11
CA GLU A 30 11.88 -12.32 25.75
C GLU A 30 11.01 -11.05 25.76
N ILE A 31 10.14 -10.84 26.76
CA ILE A 31 9.38 -9.59 26.92
C ILE A 31 10.33 -8.39 27.03
N LYS A 32 11.37 -8.50 27.89
CA LYS A 32 12.36 -7.43 28.07
C LYS A 32 13.11 -7.13 26.79
N LYS A 33 13.48 -8.17 26.04
CA LYS A 33 14.16 -8.01 24.75
C LYS A 33 13.25 -7.34 23.73
N ALA A 34 11.99 -7.78 23.63
CA ALA A 34 11.03 -7.21 22.69
C ALA A 34 10.69 -5.74 23.01
N GLU A 35 10.53 -5.40 24.30
CA GLU A 35 10.29 -4.03 24.74
C GLU A 35 11.49 -3.12 24.44
N LYS A 36 12.72 -3.60 24.66
CA LYS A 36 13.95 -2.89 24.32
C LYS A 36 14.07 -2.60 22.82
N GLU A 37 13.55 -3.48 21.96
CA GLU A 37 13.43 -3.27 20.51
C GLU A 37 12.28 -2.32 20.15
N GLY A 38 11.55 -1.79 21.15
CA GLY A 38 10.46 -0.84 20.97
C GLY A 38 9.10 -1.46 20.68
N ALA A 39 8.92 -2.77 20.87
CA ALA A 39 7.62 -3.42 20.68
C ALA A 39 6.61 -2.95 21.73
N LYS A 40 5.45 -2.49 21.27
CA LYS A 40 4.33 -2.02 22.10
C LYS A 40 3.27 -3.12 22.32
N ILE A 41 3.18 -4.07 21.40
CA ILE A 41 2.31 -5.25 21.49
C ILE A 41 3.19 -6.47 21.35
N ILE A 42 3.19 -7.34 22.35
CA ILE A 42 4.01 -8.56 22.42
C ILE A 42 3.08 -9.75 22.54
N VAL A 43 3.17 -10.69 21.61
CA VAL A 43 2.31 -11.87 21.55
C VAL A 43 3.16 -13.12 21.71
N LEU A 44 2.82 -13.95 22.70
CA LEU A 44 3.45 -15.24 22.97
C LEU A 44 2.52 -16.38 22.52
N PRO A 45 3.03 -17.63 22.44
CA PRO A 45 2.22 -18.77 22.03
C PRO A 45 1.13 -19.18 23.04
N GLU A 46 0.19 -19.96 22.52
CA GLU A 46 -0.84 -20.64 23.30
C GLU A 46 -0.22 -21.53 24.37
N LEU A 47 -0.75 -21.48 25.60
CA LEU A 47 -0.33 -22.28 26.78
C LEU A 47 1.17 -22.22 27.10
N CYS A 48 1.89 -21.19 26.65
CA CYS A 48 3.35 -21.12 26.76
C CYS A 48 3.87 -21.06 28.21
N ILE A 49 3.03 -20.74 29.19
CA ILE A 49 3.44 -20.82 30.63
C ILE A 49 3.70 -22.27 31.04
N THR A 50 2.92 -23.21 30.55
CA THR A 50 3.05 -24.63 30.90
C THR A 50 3.71 -25.46 29.80
N GLY A 51 3.60 -25.04 28.57
CA GLY A 51 3.69 -25.82 27.35
C GLY A 51 2.32 -26.35 26.94
N TYR A 52 2.08 -26.38 25.64
CA TYR A 52 0.83 -26.91 25.06
C TYR A 52 0.72 -28.43 25.22
N THR A 53 1.85 -29.14 25.20
CA THR A 53 1.94 -30.60 25.18
C THR A 53 1.93 -31.25 26.54
N CYS A 54 1.39 -30.57 27.56
CA CYS A 54 1.31 -31.12 28.95
C CYS A 54 0.31 -32.26 29.13
N SER A 55 -0.60 -32.49 28.18
CA SER A 55 -1.58 -33.59 28.21
C SER A 55 -2.33 -33.67 29.56
N ASP A 56 -2.49 -34.85 30.15
CA ASP A 56 -3.22 -35.04 31.41
C ASP A 56 -2.58 -34.33 32.64
N LEU A 57 -1.39 -33.74 32.50
CA LEU A 57 -0.83 -32.88 33.54
C LEU A 57 -1.67 -31.61 33.76
N PHE A 58 -2.46 -31.18 32.79
CA PHE A 58 -3.41 -30.11 32.98
C PHE A 58 -4.48 -30.38 34.04
N LEU A 59 -4.72 -31.64 34.39
CA LEU A 59 -5.64 -32.05 35.46
C LEU A 59 -5.03 -32.01 36.84
N GLN A 60 -3.74 -31.65 36.95
CA GLN A 60 -3.01 -31.63 38.24
C GLN A 60 -3.16 -30.23 38.89
N GLU A 61 -3.72 -30.20 40.12
CA GLU A 61 -3.89 -28.95 40.88
C GLU A 61 -2.57 -28.17 41.04
N LYS A 62 -1.47 -28.87 41.24
CA LYS A 62 -0.14 -28.27 41.37
C LYS A 62 0.22 -27.46 40.11
N MET A 63 -0.03 -28.00 38.92
CA MET A 63 0.22 -27.36 37.65
C MET A 63 -0.58 -26.05 37.51
N LEU A 64 -1.87 -26.11 37.78
CA LEU A 64 -2.78 -24.98 37.66
C LEU A 64 -2.43 -23.84 38.61
N ARG A 65 -2.09 -24.20 39.86
CA ARG A 65 -1.66 -23.23 40.86
C ARG A 65 -0.35 -22.54 40.46
N GLU A 66 0.65 -23.29 39.99
CA GLU A 66 1.93 -22.73 39.56
C GLU A 66 1.78 -21.89 38.27
N ALA A 67 0.93 -22.32 37.32
CA ALA A 67 0.65 -21.52 36.12
C ALA A 67 0.03 -20.16 36.47
N ARG A 68 -0.89 -20.14 37.44
CA ARG A 68 -1.48 -18.91 37.97
C ARG A 68 -0.46 -18.02 38.67
N GLN A 69 0.44 -18.60 39.49
CA GLN A 69 1.52 -17.87 40.15
C GLN A 69 2.48 -17.28 39.12
N SER A 70 2.87 -18.03 38.11
CA SER A 70 3.70 -17.59 36.99
C SER A 70 3.08 -16.39 36.23
N LEU A 71 1.76 -16.40 35.98
CA LEU A 71 1.07 -15.27 35.40
C LEU A 71 1.21 -13.99 36.22
N LEU A 72 1.06 -14.10 37.56
CA LEU A 72 1.23 -12.96 38.49
C LEU A 72 2.66 -12.41 38.45
N GLU A 73 3.66 -13.28 38.36
CA GLU A 73 5.07 -12.91 38.25
C GLU A 73 5.35 -12.20 36.90
N ILE A 74 4.81 -12.72 35.78
CA ILE A 74 4.91 -12.08 34.48
C ILE A 74 4.19 -10.72 34.49
N ALA A 75 2.99 -10.63 35.07
CA ALA A 75 2.30 -9.37 35.20
C ALA A 75 3.11 -8.35 36.00
N ALA A 76 3.60 -8.72 37.17
CA ALA A 76 4.47 -7.87 38.00
C ALA A 76 5.73 -7.41 37.23
N PHE A 77 6.32 -8.28 36.43
CA PHE A 77 7.49 -7.97 35.61
C PHE A 77 7.20 -6.87 34.56
N THR A 78 5.96 -6.78 34.07
CA THR A 78 5.58 -5.72 33.13
C THR A 78 5.45 -4.33 33.77
N PHE A 79 5.59 -4.21 35.09
CA PHE A 79 5.56 -2.92 35.78
C PHE A 79 6.66 -2.00 35.23
N ALA A 80 6.28 -0.79 34.86
CA ALA A 80 7.13 0.21 34.22
C ALA A 80 7.62 -0.15 32.79
N LEU A 81 7.22 -1.27 32.19
CA LEU A 81 7.40 -1.52 30.77
C LEU A 81 6.29 -0.84 29.95
N ASP A 82 6.66 -0.32 28.80
CA ASP A 82 5.73 0.41 27.92
C ASP A 82 5.17 -0.51 26.81
N CYS A 83 4.53 -1.58 27.23
CA CYS A 83 3.93 -2.58 26.34
C CYS A 83 2.68 -3.24 26.93
N ILE A 84 1.87 -3.83 26.07
CA ILE A 84 0.86 -4.82 26.41
C ILE A 84 1.33 -6.18 25.91
N VAL A 85 1.23 -7.21 26.75
CA VAL A 85 1.68 -8.57 26.47
C VAL A 85 0.49 -9.51 26.52
N PHE A 86 0.42 -10.44 25.56
CA PHE A 86 -0.56 -11.53 25.52
C PHE A 86 0.17 -12.86 25.73
N VAL A 87 -0.22 -13.58 26.78
CA VAL A 87 0.44 -14.83 27.20
C VAL A 87 -0.59 -15.94 27.44
N GLY A 88 -0.30 -17.16 26.97
CA GLY A 88 -1.20 -18.32 27.06
C GLY A 88 -1.00 -19.15 28.33
N LEU A 89 -2.10 -19.54 29.01
CA LEU A 89 -2.09 -20.41 30.16
C LEU A 89 -3.40 -21.21 30.33
N PRO A 90 -3.36 -22.34 31.08
CA PRO A 90 -4.59 -22.99 31.56
C PRO A 90 -5.15 -22.23 32.79
N LEU A 91 -6.46 -21.96 32.80
CA LEU A 91 -7.12 -21.26 33.89
C LEU A 91 -8.37 -22.02 34.34
N GLU A 92 -8.41 -22.33 35.66
CA GLU A 92 -9.60 -22.91 36.28
C GLU A 92 -10.59 -21.82 36.70
N TYR A 93 -11.87 -22.03 36.34
CA TYR A 93 -12.99 -21.21 36.82
C TYR A 93 -14.23 -22.08 37.02
N ASN A 94 -14.82 -22.02 38.23
CA ASN A 94 -16.03 -22.78 38.64
C ASN A 94 -15.91 -24.28 38.34
N GLY A 95 -14.75 -24.89 38.65
CA GLY A 95 -14.51 -26.32 38.46
C GLY A 95 -14.40 -26.74 36.97
N LYS A 96 -14.18 -25.81 36.07
CA LYS A 96 -13.89 -26.05 34.65
C LYS A 96 -12.57 -25.43 34.27
N LEU A 97 -11.87 -26.09 33.35
CA LEU A 97 -10.58 -25.62 32.85
C LEU A 97 -10.74 -24.96 31.49
N TYR A 98 -10.12 -23.82 31.32
CA TYR A 98 -10.11 -23.03 30.10
C TYR A 98 -8.69 -22.81 29.60
N ASN A 99 -8.52 -22.94 28.30
CA ASN A 99 -7.34 -22.47 27.59
C ASN A 99 -7.53 -20.97 27.31
N VAL A 100 -6.71 -20.12 27.91
CA VAL A 100 -6.92 -18.67 27.84
C VAL A 100 -5.68 -17.91 27.40
N ALA A 101 -5.90 -16.78 26.73
CA ALA A 101 -4.92 -15.71 26.59
C ALA A 101 -5.15 -14.68 27.70
N ALA A 102 -4.12 -14.39 28.48
CA ALA A 102 -4.13 -13.30 29.44
C ALA A 102 -3.47 -12.06 28.81
N ALA A 103 -4.15 -10.91 28.91
CA ALA A 103 -3.55 -9.62 28.59
C ALA A 103 -2.93 -9.02 29.86
N VAL A 104 -1.63 -8.67 29.82
CA VAL A 104 -0.93 -8.07 30.94
C VAL A 104 -0.24 -6.77 30.52
N SER A 105 -0.29 -5.76 31.37
CA SER A 105 0.38 -4.47 31.14
C SER A 105 0.56 -3.73 32.45
N ASN A 106 1.67 -3.02 32.58
CA ASN A 106 1.98 -2.15 33.72
C ASN A 106 1.71 -2.79 35.08
N GLY A 107 2.16 -4.02 35.29
CA GLY A 107 2.06 -4.76 36.54
C GLY A 107 0.72 -5.44 36.80
N LYS A 108 -0.23 -5.40 35.87
CA LYS A 108 -1.60 -5.91 36.07
C LYS A 108 -2.00 -6.92 35.00
N VAL A 109 -2.85 -7.86 35.39
CA VAL A 109 -3.64 -8.68 34.48
C VAL A 109 -4.90 -7.88 34.11
N LEU A 110 -5.08 -7.59 32.84
CA LEU A 110 -6.17 -6.75 32.34
C LEU A 110 -7.46 -7.55 32.03
N GLY A 111 -7.29 -8.78 31.55
CA GLY A 111 -8.41 -9.65 31.16
C GLY A 111 -7.95 -10.98 30.62
N PHE A 112 -8.88 -11.94 30.58
CA PHE A 112 -8.69 -13.27 30.01
C PHE A 112 -9.62 -13.48 28.82
N VAL A 113 -9.08 -13.99 27.72
CA VAL A 113 -9.86 -14.40 26.55
C VAL A 113 -9.78 -15.92 26.41
N PRO A 114 -10.86 -16.66 26.68
CA PRO A 114 -10.87 -18.11 26.55
C PRO A 114 -11.04 -18.51 25.08
N LYS A 115 -10.40 -19.62 24.68
CA LYS A 115 -10.51 -20.21 23.35
C LYS A 115 -11.96 -20.54 23.02
N THR A 116 -12.41 -20.14 21.84
CA THR A 116 -13.79 -20.28 21.40
C THR A 116 -14.03 -21.68 20.83
N TYR A 117 -13.13 -22.19 20.01
CA TYR A 117 -13.23 -23.49 19.36
C TYR A 117 -12.10 -24.40 19.81
N LEU A 118 -12.46 -25.57 20.32
CA LEU A 118 -11.51 -26.58 20.79
C LEU A 118 -11.36 -27.64 19.71
N PRO A 119 -10.20 -27.81 19.08
CA PRO A 119 -9.97 -28.90 18.16
C PRO A 119 -10.03 -30.25 18.91
N ASN A 120 -10.77 -31.20 18.36
CA ASN A 120 -10.93 -32.54 18.92
C ASN A 120 -11.05 -33.57 17.79
N TYR A 121 -10.09 -33.56 16.92
CA TYR A 121 -9.96 -34.43 15.72
C TYR A 121 -8.48 -34.66 15.42
N ASN A 122 -8.15 -35.78 14.72
CA ASN A 122 -6.81 -36.21 14.39
C ASN A 122 -5.87 -36.20 15.63
N GLU A 123 -4.77 -35.46 15.57
CA GLU A 123 -3.79 -35.28 16.64
C GLU A 123 -4.29 -34.40 17.79
N PHE A 124 -5.40 -33.69 17.62
CA PHE A 124 -5.93 -32.77 18.64
C PHE A 124 -7.03 -33.43 19.48
N TYR A 125 -6.95 -33.24 20.81
CA TYR A 125 -7.93 -33.74 21.78
C TYR A 125 -8.15 -32.74 22.94
N GLU A 126 -8.18 -31.45 22.63
CA GLU A 126 -8.31 -30.39 23.64
C GLU A 126 -9.61 -30.48 24.47
N ALA A 127 -10.70 -30.99 23.91
CA ALA A 127 -11.95 -31.17 24.64
C ALA A 127 -11.85 -32.22 25.77
N ARG A 128 -10.75 -33.01 25.85
CA ARG A 128 -10.45 -33.88 26.98
C ARG A 128 -10.17 -33.06 28.26
N HIS A 129 -9.53 -31.91 28.10
CA HIS A 129 -9.03 -31.11 29.22
C HIS A 129 -9.79 -29.80 29.37
N PHE A 130 -10.10 -29.12 28.29
CA PHE A 130 -10.60 -27.75 28.28
C PHE A 130 -12.09 -27.64 27.94
N THR A 131 -12.69 -26.58 28.44
CA THR A 131 -14.06 -26.16 28.16
C THR A 131 -14.04 -24.95 27.22
N ARG A 132 -14.99 -24.89 26.29
CA ARG A 132 -15.17 -23.74 25.37
C ARG A 132 -15.45 -22.46 26.15
N GLY A 133 -14.92 -21.35 25.66
CA GLY A 133 -15.21 -20.03 26.19
C GLY A 133 -16.73 -19.74 26.24
N MET A 134 -17.16 -19.16 27.35
CA MET A 134 -18.58 -18.82 27.58
C MET A 134 -19.02 -17.58 26.81
N GLU A 135 -20.32 -17.44 26.60
CA GLU A 135 -20.88 -16.30 25.86
C GLU A 135 -20.85 -14.99 26.65
N GLU A 136 -21.06 -15.09 27.97
CA GLU A 136 -21.08 -13.94 28.86
C GLU A 136 -19.69 -13.66 29.42
N THR A 137 -19.37 -12.39 29.64
CA THR A 137 -18.16 -12.00 30.36
C THR A 137 -18.37 -12.20 31.84
N VAL A 138 -17.49 -12.96 32.48
CA VAL A 138 -17.51 -13.26 33.91
C VAL A 138 -16.34 -12.60 34.63
N GLN A 139 -16.39 -12.58 35.95
CA GLN A 139 -15.34 -12.03 36.80
C GLN A 139 -14.57 -13.17 37.47
N VAL A 140 -13.25 -13.17 37.31
CA VAL A 140 -12.32 -14.16 37.89
C VAL A 140 -11.55 -13.50 39.01
N SER A 141 -11.58 -14.08 40.21
CA SER A 141 -10.77 -13.60 41.32
C SER A 141 -9.30 -14.03 41.15
N LEU A 142 -8.38 -13.08 41.18
CA LEU A 142 -6.95 -13.29 41.06
C LEU A 142 -6.23 -12.65 42.25
N GLY A 143 -6.18 -13.39 43.37
CA GLY A 143 -5.81 -12.83 44.68
C GLY A 143 -6.88 -11.83 45.16
N GLU A 144 -6.47 -10.59 45.42
CA GLU A 144 -7.36 -9.49 45.80
C GLU A 144 -8.00 -8.77 44.61
N GLU A 145 -7.49 -8.99 43.41
CA GLU A 145 -8.00 -8.38 42.17
C GLU A 145 -9.12 -9.22 41.54
N VAL A 146 -9.99 -8.55 40.80
CA VAL A 146 -11.06 -9.18 40.01
C VAL A 146 -10.86 -8.81 38.56
N VAL A 147 -10.72 -9.81 37.71
CA VAL A 147 -10.33 -9.66 36.30
C VAL A 147 -11.42 -10.20 35.38
N PRO A 148 -11.86 -9.49 34.36
CA PRO A 148 -12.87 -9.98 33.41
C PRO A 148 -12.31 -11.12 32.56
N MET A 149 -13.16 -12.15 32.34
CA MET A 149 -12.90 -13.24 31.40
C MET A 149 -14.07 -13.38 30.45
N GLY A 150 -13.81 -13.33 29.14
CA GLY A 150 -14.85 -13.48 28.13
C GLY A 150 -14.32 -13.40 26.69
N LYS A 151 -15.07 -13.94 25.75
CA LYS A 151 -14.76 -13.91 24.31
C LYS A 151 -14.94 -12.51 23.69
N LYS A 152 -15.73 -11.65 24.33
CA LYS A 152 -16.10 -10.31 23.84
C LYS A 152 -15.35 -9.21 24.60
N LEU A 153 -14.03 -9.34 24.69
CA LEU A 153 -13.17 -8.29 25.24
C LEU A 153 -12.43 -7.57 24.10
N LEU A 154 -12.38 -6.24 24.19
CA LEU A 154 -11.55 -5.39 23.34
C LEU A 154 -10.59 -4.60 24.21
N PHE A 155 -9.28 -4.74 23.94
CA PHE A 155 -8.25 -3.96 24.63
C PHE A 155 -8.04 -2.65 23.89
N THR A 156 -8.43 -1.53 24.52
CA THR A 156 -8.46 -0.20 23.90
C THR A 156 -7.36 0.68 24.47
N CYS A 157 -6.49 1.21 23.62
CA CYS A 157 -5.42 2.09 24.02
C CYS A 157 -5.96 3.51 24.30
N GLN A 158 -5.88 3.98 25.56
CA GLN A 158 -6.39 5.30 25.95
C GLN A 158 -5.63 6.47 25.32
N THR A 159 -4.34 6.32 25.11
CA THR A 159 -3.46 7.34 24.52
C THR A 159 -3.51 7.37 22.99
N MET A 160 -4.04 6.32 22.37
CA MET A 160 -4.29 6.18 20.93
C MET A 160 -5.62 5.43 20.75
N PRO A 161 -6.77 6.11 20.88
CA PRO A 161 -8.10 5.46 20.87
C PRO A 161 -8.42 4.69 19.59
N GLU A 162 -7.70 4.99 18.52
CA GLU A 162 -7.77 4.27 17.25
C GLU A 162 -7.23 2.83 17.37
N LEU A 163 -6.35 2.54 18.33
CA LEU A 163 -5.78 1.21 18.54
C LEU A 163 -6.70 0.37 19.43
N LYS A 164 -7.36 -0.62 18.83
CA LYS A 164 -8.18 -1.61 19.52
C LYS A 164 -7.73 -3.02 19.14
N ILE A 165 -7.47 -3.84 20.15
CA ILE A 165 -6.92 -5.19 19.99
C ILE A 165 -7.99 -6.22 20.32
N GLY A 166 -8.24 -7.16 19.39
CA GLY A 166 -9.01 -8.38 19.60
C GLY A 166 -8.10 -9.59 19.72
N VAL A 167 -8.56 -10.61 20.45
CA VAL A 167 -7.76 -11.81 20.76
C VAL A 167 -8.52 -13.06 20.32
N GLU A 168 -7.82 -13.96 19.65
CA GLU A 168 -8.29 -15.33 19.37
C GLU A 168 -7.15 -16.32 19.54
N LEU A 169 -7.44 -17.61 19.67
CA LEU A 169 -6.46 -18.65 19.97
C LEU A 169 -6.50 -19.75 18.90
N CYS A 170 -5.35 -19.96 18.28
CA CYS A 170 -5.02 -21.09 17.40
C CYS A 170 -6.18 -21.51 16.47
N GLU A 171 -6.90 -22.58 16.84
CA GLU A 171 -8.03 -23.15 16.10
C GLU A 171 -9.11 -22.12 15.72
N ASP A 172 -9.26 -21.08 16.52
CA ASP A 172 -10.24 -20.03 16.24
C ASP A 172 -10.09 -19.44 14.83
N LEU A 173 -8.83 -19.33 14.33
CA LEU A 173 -8.57 -18.85 12.96
C LEU A 173 -8.99 -19.87 11.87
N TRP A 174 -8.95 -21.17 12.17
CA TRP A 174 -9.15 -22.24 11.19
C TRP A 174 -10.63 -22.54 10.93
N THR A 175 -11.52 -22.03 11.77
CA THR A 175 -12.96 -22.24 11.70
C THR A 175 -13.60 -21.39 10.59
N PRO A 176 -14.81 -21.77 10.09
CA PRO A 176 -15.53 -20.98 9.09
C PRO A 176 -15.92 -19.57 9.54
N GLU A 177 -16.13 -19.36 10.85
CA GLU A 177 -16.43 -18.06 11.47
C GLU A 177 -15.44 -17.77 12.61
N PRO A 178 -14.21 -17.30 12.28
CA PRO A 178 -13.24 -16.91 13.29
C PRO A 178 -13.77 -15.78 14.19
N PRO A 179 -13.49 -15.80 15.51
CA PRO A 179 -13.91 -14.71 16.42
C PRO A 179 -13.42 -13.32 15.98
N SER A 180 -12.25 -13.25 15.31
CA SER A 180 -11.70 -12.02 14.76
C SER A 180 -12.66 -11.28 13.82
N ILE A 181 -13.60 -11.96 13.14
CA ILE A 181 -14.64 -11.31 12.34
C ILE A 181 -15.48 -10.39 13.23
N ARG A 182 -15.99 -10.91 14.33
CA ARG A 182 -16.82 -10.13 15.28
C ARG A 182 -15.98 -9.07 15.99
N HIS A 183 -14.73 -9.37 16.36
CA HIS A 183 -13.81 -8.39 16.94
C HIS A 183 -13.62 -7.19 16.02
N ALA A 184 -13.35 -7.42 14.73
CA ALA A 184 -13.13 -6.36 13.76
C ALA A 184 -14.39 -5.52 13.50
N LEU A 185 -15.57 -6.15 13.39
CA LEU A 185 -16.85 -5.45 13.23
C LEU A 185 -17.22 -4.62 14.48
N ASN A 186 -16.71 -4.97 15.66
CA ASN A 186 -16.85 -4.20 16.90
C ASN A 186 -15.68 -3.23 17.16
N GLY A 187 -14.79 -3.03 16.16
CA GLY A 187 -13.79 -1.98 16.14
C GLY A 187 -12.35 -2.42 16.31
N ALA A 188 -12.05 -3.70 16.61
CA ALA A 188 -10.67 -4.17 16.63
C ALA A 188 -10.00 -3.98 15.28
N ASN A 189 -8.85 -3.35 15.25
CA ASN A 189 -8.02 -3.18 14.04
C ASN A 189 -6.65 -3.86 14.15
N VAL A 190 -6.37 -4.45 15.29
CA VAL A 190 -5.27 -5.39 15.50
C VAL A 190 -5.84 -6.67 16.09
N ILE A 191 -5.51 -7.80 15.50
CA ILE A 191 -5.86 -9.13 16.01
C ILE A 191 -4.57 -9.81 16.46
N VAL A 192 -4.59 -10.38 17.64
CA VAL A 192 -3.52 -11.24 18.14
C VAL A 192 -4.04 -12.68 18.23
N ASN A 193 -3.23 -13.61 17.76
CA ASN A 193 -3.52 -15.03 17.81
C ASN A 193 -2.38 -15.78 18.47
N LEU A 194 -2.68 -16.37 19.62
CA LEU A 194 -1.78 -17.22 20.37
C LEU A 194 -2.01 -18.66 19.89
N SER A 195 -0.99 -19.28 19.31
CA SER A 195 -1.11 -20.58 18.66
C SER A 195 -0.12 -21.61 19.21
N ALA A 196 -0.55 -22.87 19.13
CA ALA A 196 0.30 -24.05 19.21
C ALA A 196 -0.09 -24.98 18.04
N SER A 197 0.21 -24.51 16.82
CA SER A 197 -0.06 -25.27 15.61
C SER A 197 1.14 -26.13 15.28
N ASP A 198 0.91 -27.45 15.23
CA ASP A 198 1.88 -28.43 14.76
C ASP A 198 2.28 -28.18 13.30
N GLU A 199 3.37 -28.80 12.86
CA GLU A 199 3.88 -28.64 11.51
C GLU A 199 3.81 -29.93 10.72
N THR A 200 3.10 -29.87 9.59
CA THR A 200 3.07 -30.91 8.56
C THR A 200 3.45 -30.33 7.21
N THR A 201 3.82 -31.17 6.25
CA THR A 201 4.25 -30.72 4.92
C THR A 201 3.15 -29.90 4.24
N GLY A 202 3.45 -28.65 3.86
CA GLY A 202 2.53 -27.74 3.18
C GLY A 202 1.60 -26.93 4.09
N LYS A 203 1.55 -27.20 5.39
CA LYS A 203 0.71 -26.48 6.35
C LYS A 203 1.14 -25.02 6.53
N ASP A 204 2.42 -24.74 6.31
CA ASP A 204 2.97 -23.38 6.34
C ASP A 204 2.34 -22.45 5.32
N ILE A 205 2.17 -22.90 4.08
CA ILE A 205 1.53 -22.13 3.00
C ILE A 205 0.08 -21.84 3.36
N TYR A 206 -0.66 -22.87 3.76
CA TYR A 206 -2.06 -22.72 4.15
C TYR A 206 -2.23 -21.75 5.34
N ARG A 207 -1.34 -21.81 6.33
CA ARG A 207 -1.32 -20.89 7.48
C ARG A 207 -1.07 -19.45 7.04
N GLU A 208 -0.11 -19.22 6.14
CA GLU A 208 0.16 -17.90 5.56
C GLU A 208 -1.06 -17.34 4.82
N GLU A 209 -1.74 -18.19 4.04
CA GLU A 209 -2.96 -17.81 3.31
C GLU A 209 -4.11 -17.45 4.25
N LEU A 210 -4.31 -18.23 5.34
CA LEU A 210 -5.33 -17.92 6.35
C LEU A 210 -5.03 -16.59 7.05
N VAL A 211 -3.82 -16.39 7.57
CA VAL A 211 -3.42 -15.16 8.27
C VAL A 211 -3.51 -13.95 7.32
N GLY A 212 -2.95 -14.07 6.12
CA GLY A 212 -3.01 -13.02 5.11
C GLY A 212 -4.44 -12.72 4.67
N GLY A 213 -5.22 -13.75 4.35
CA GLY A 213 -6.61 -13.64 3.91
C GLY A 213 -7.53 -13.02 5.00
N GLN A 214 -7.36 -13.43 6.25
CA GLN A 214 -8.12 -12.87 7.38
C GLN A 214 -7.76 -11.41 7.62
N SER A 215 -6.47 -11.08 7.60
CA SER A 215 -5.97 -9.70 7.69
C SER A 215 -6.54 -8.80 6.59
N ALA A 216 -6.62 -9.30 5.34
CA ALA A 216 -7.21 -8.58 4.21
C ALA A 216 -8.71 -8.36 4.37
N ARG A 217 -9.45 -9.41 4.68
CA ARG A 217 -10.90 -9.37 4.84
C ARG A 217 -11.35 -8.40 5.92
N LEU A 218 -10.61 -8.37 7.03
CA LEU A 218 -10.94 -7.57 8.21
C LEU A 218 -10.29 -6.18 8.21
N LEU A 219 -9.46 -5.86 7.19
CA LEU A 219 -8.68 -4.62 7.17
C LEU A 219 -8.00 -4.39 8.51
N CYS A 220 -7.18 -5.35 8.94
CA CYS A 220 -6.53 -5.33 10.25
C CYS A 220 -5.05 -5.71 10.18
N GLY A 221 -4.30 -5.34 11.23
CA GLY A 221 -3.04 -5.97 11.58
C GLY A 221 -3.33 -7.32 12.23
N TYR A 222 -2.59 -8.36 11.86
CA TYR A 222 -2.74 -9.69 12.42
C TYR A 222 -1.38 -10.20 12.91
N ILE A 223 -1.30 -10.56 14.19
CA ILE A 223 -0.08 -11.02 14.85
C ILE A 223 -0.31 -12.46 15.30
N TYR A 224 0.38 -13.38 14.67
CA TYR A 224 0.28 -14.81 14.91
C TYR A 224 1.58 -15.29 15.56
N ALA A 225 1.51 -15.73 16.82
CA ALA A 225 2.64 -16.30 17.55
C ALA A 225 2.40 -17.79 17.80
N SER A 226 3.31 -18.66 17.36
CA SER A 226 3.14 -20.12 17.42
C SER A 226 4.21 -20.80 18.27
N ALA A 227 3.84 -21.86 18.95
CA ALA A 227 4.75 -22.73 19.69
C ALA A 227 5.86 -23.30 18.77
N GLY A 228 7.00 -23.64 19.36
CA GLY A 228 8.17 -24.09 18.62
C GLY A 228 8.98 -25.16 19.35
N ASP A 229 10.29 -25.16 19.11
CA ASP A 229 11.23 -26.04 19.81
C ASP A 229 11.16 -25.79 21.32
N GLY A 230 10.85 -26.81 22.06
CA GLY A 230 10.56 -26.81 23.52
C GLY A 230 9.31 -27.60 23.85
N GLU A 231 8.35 -27.72 22.95
CA GLU A 231 7.20 -28.60 23.09
C GLU A 231 7.59 -30.09 22.94
N SER A 232 6.79 -30.98 23.52
CA SER A 232 7.02 -32.42 23.37
C SER A 232 6.80 -32.86 21.90
N THR A 233 7.67 -33.75 21.45
CA THR A 233 7.63 -34.30 20.10
C THR A 233 7.18 -35.76 20.08
N GLN A 234 6.20 -36.12 20.89
CA GLN A 234 5.66 -37.50 20.93
C GLN A 234 5.16 -37.94 19.55
N ASP A 235 4.22 -37.17 18.96
CA ASP A 235 3.62 -37.49 17.66
C ASP A 235 3.77 -36.36 16.63
N VAL A 236 3.95 -35.12 17.08
CA VAL A 236 3.99 -33.93 16.23
C VAL A 236 5.17 -33.02 16.60
N VAL A 237 5.53 -32.12 15.70
CA VAL A 237 6.55 -31.10 15.93
C VAL A 237 5.97 -29.71 15.75
N TYR A 238 6.57 -28.71 16.38
CA TYR A 238 6.15 -27.31 16.34
C TYR A 238 7.25 -26.46 15.72
N SER A 239 6.88 -25.54 14.86
CA SER A 239 7.85 -24.85 13.99
C SER A 239 8.15 -23.40 14.36
N ALA A 240 7.49 -22.84 15.35
CA ALA A 240 7.60 -21.41 15.68
C ALA A 240 7.32 -20.49 14.47
N HIS A 241 6.36 -20.86 13.62
CA HIS A 241 6.04 -20.09 12.42
C HIS A 241 5.26 -18.80 12.76
N ASN A 242 5.96 -17.85 13.35
CA ASN A 242 5.43 -16.53 13.70
C ASN A 242 5.18 -15.70 12.46
N ILE A 243 4.03 -15.01 12.37
CA ILE A 243 3.63 -14.22 11.21
C ILE A 243 3.04 -12.88 11.67
N ILE A 244 3.47 -11.80 11.04
CA ILE A 244 2.85 -10.48 11.18
C ILE A 244 2.32 -10.06 9.81
N ALA A 245 1.02 -9.78 9.73
CA ALA A 245 0.35 -9.36 8.50
C ALA A 245 -0.41 -8.04 8.71
N GLU A 246 -0.61 -7.30 7.63
CA GLU A 246 -1.39 -6.06 7.61
C GLU A 246 -2.16 -5.96 6.29
N ASN A 247 -3.48 -5.94 6.36
CA ASN A 247 -4.35 -5.77 5.19
C ASN A 247 -3.94 -6.66 3.99
N GLY A 248 -3.76 -7.95 4.25
CA GLY A 248 -3.44 -8.98 3.25
C GLY A 248 -1.96 -9.13 2.91
N ARG A 249 -1.10 -8.23 3.38
CA ARG A 249 0.34 -8.33 3.16
C ARG A 249 1.03 -8.97 4.36
N ILE A 250 1.78 -10.02 4.14
CA ILE A 250 2.73 -10.53 5.15
C ILE A 250 3.88 -9.52 5.25
N LEU A 251 3.99 -8.87 6.41
CA LEU A 251 5.04 -7.89 6.70
C LEU A 251 6.34 -8.58 7.12
N LYS A 252 6.20 -9.60 7.98
CA LYS A 252 7.32 -10.39 8.48
C LYS A 252 6.85 -11.79 8.85
N LYS A 253 7.70 -12.78 8.65
CA LYS A 253 7.51 -14.16 9.13
C LYS A 253 8.83 -14.73 9.65
N ALA A 254 8.74 -15.59 10.65
CA ALA A 254 9.88 -16.30 11.21
C ALA A 254 10.37 -17.42 10.28
N LYS A 255 11.65 -17.72 10.37
CA LYS A 255 12.18 -18.97 9.79
C LYS A 255 11.66 -20.13 10.63
N ARG A 256 10.98 -21.08 10.01
CA ARG A 256 10.46 -22.26 10.69
C ARG A 256 11.56 -23.04 11.39
N PHE A 257 11.23 -23.61 12.56
CA PHE A 257 12.09 -24.42 13.41
C PHE A 257 13.26 -23.65 14.06
N ALA A 258 13.16 -22.31 14.19
CA ALA A 258 14.22 -21.48 14.71
C ALA A 258 13.87 -20.71 16.00
N ASN A 259 12.64 -20.80 16.52
CA ASN A 259 12.16 -19.99 17.65
C ASN A 259 12.53 -18.49 17.51
N GLU A 260 12.39 -17.96 16.30
CA GLU A 260 12.76 -16.58 15.98
C GLU A 260 11.65 -15.61 16.39
N THR A 261 12.01 -14.58 17.17
CA THR A 261 11.12 -13.44 17.40
C THR A 261 11.10 -12.54 16.16
N VAL A 262 9.92 -12.22 15.66
CA VAL A 262 9.74 -11.32 14.52
C VAL A 262 9.09 -10.01 14.94
N TYR A 263 9.54 -8.92 14.30
CA TYR A 263 9.08 -7.56 14.56
C TYR A 263 8.60 -6.91 13.27
N SER A 264 7.58 -6.07 13.37
CA SER A 264 7.17 -5.14 12.31
C SER A 264 6.34 -4.01 12.90
N GLU A 265 6.00 -3.02 12.10
CA GLU A 265 5.15 -1.90 12.49
C GLU A 265 3.80 -2.00 11.78
N ILE A 266 2.70 -2.05 12.56
CA ILE A 266 1.32 -1.97 12.05
C ILE A 266 0.94 -0.51 11.93
N ASP A 267 0.38 -0.13 10.78
CA ASP A 267 -0.12 1.21 10.53
C ASP A 267 -1.63 1.31 10.83
N VAL A 268 -1.95 1.55 12.09
CA VAL A 268 -3.33 1.61 12.60
C VAL A 268 -4.17 2.69 11.90
N LEU A 269 -3.59 3.86 11.63
CA LEU A 269 -4.32 4.96 10.96
C LEU A 269 -4.65 4.62 9.50
N ARG A 270 -3.76 3.87 8.82
CA ARG A 270 -4.03 3.34 7.49
C ARG A 270 -5.22 2.38 7.50
N LEU A 271 -5.22 1.44 8.44
CA LEU A 271 -6.31 0.46 8.55
C LEU A 271 -7.66 1.15 8.76
N ASN A 272 -7.71 2.15 9.62
CA ASN A 272 -8.91 2.95 9.84
C ASN A 272 -9.32 3.77 8.61
N ALA A 273 -8.35 4.30 7.84
CA ALA A 273 -8.62 5.00 6.59
C ALA A 273 -9.20 4.06 5.51
N GLU A 274 -8.69 2.84 5.41
CA GLU A 274 -9.23 1.81 4.50
C GLU A 274 -10.67 1.42 4.88
N ARG A 275 -10.95 1.19 6.16
CA ARG A 275 -12.32 0.90 6.65
C ARG A 275 -13.29 2.04 6.36
N ARG A 276 -12.87 3.30 6.56
CA ARG A 276 -13.69 4.48 6.27
C ARG A 276 -14.05 4.62 4.79
N ARG A 277 -13.18 4.11 3.89
CA ARG A 277 -13.45 4.09 2.44
C ARG A 277 -14.34 2.93 2.01
N MET A 278 -14.27 1.81 2.72
CA MET A 278 -15.05 0.62 2.41
C MET A 278 -16.45 0.72 3.03
N THR A 279 -17.39 1.29 2.31
CA THR A 279 -18.77 1.53 2.79
C THR A 279 -19.53 0.24 3.16
N THR A 280 -19.03 -0.92 2.72
CA THR A 280 -19.56 -2.25 3.06
C THR A 280 -18.91 -2.85 4.32
N PHE A 281 -17.96 -2.16 4.94
CA PHE A 281 -17.41 -2.57 6.23
C PHE A 281 -18.33 -2.06 7.34
N GLU A 282 -19.18 -2.94 7.83
CA GLU A 282 -20.16 -2.63 8.89
C GLU A 282 -19.48 -2.44 10.24
N THR A 283 -20.06 -1.55 11.05
CA THR A 283 -19.71 -1.43 12.47
C THR A 283 -20.85 -1.99 13.30
N ARG A 284 -20.55 -2.82 14.29
CA ARG A 284 -21.51 -3.45 15.19
C ARG A 284 -21.28 -3.03 16.64
N MET A 285 -22.29 -3.25 17.47
CA MET A 285 -22.25 -3.05 18.92
C MET A 285 -22.84 -4.30 19.60
N ASP A 286 -22.08 -5.40 19.59
CA ASP A 286 -22.56 -6.73 20.04
C ASP A 286 -22.30 -6.99 21.54
N GLY A 287 -22.25 -5.95 22.37
CA GLY A 287 -22.06 -6.07 23.81
C GLY A 287 -20.61 -6.43 24.22
N TYR A 288 -19.63 -5.91 23.48
CA TYR A 288 -18.22 -6.03 23.85
C TYR A 288 -17.89 -5.19 25.09
N THR A 289 -17.00 -5.73 25.93
CA THR A 289 -16.43 -5.01 27.07
C THR A 289 -15.10 -4.40 26.65
N GLU A 290 -14.97 -3.08 26.71
CA GLU A 290 -13.71 -2.41 26.45
C GLU A 290 -12.83 -2.40 27.70
N ILE A 291 -11.60 -2.89 27.54
CA ILE A 291 -10.57 -2.97 28.59
C ILE A 291 -9.52 -1.92 28.29
N PRO A 292 -9.42 -0.86 29.11
CA PRO A 292 -8.47 0.22 28.86
C PRO A 292 -7.04 -0.15 29.22
N PHE A 293 -6.09 0.28 28.38
CA PHE A 293 -4.66 0.32 28.69
C PHE A 293 -4.03 1.58 28.11
N ALA A 294 -2.80 1.90 28.50
CA ALA A 294 -2.11 3.09 28.00
C ALA A 294 -0.68 2.76 27.57
N LEU A 295 -0.23 3.41 26.49
CA LEU A 295 1.13 3.32 25.97
C LEU A 295 1.64 4.74 25.67
N LYS A 296 2.94 4.96 25.72
CA LYS A 296 3.52 6.24 25.36
C LYS A 296 3.49 6.47 23.85
N ILE A 297 3.12 7.67 23.44
CA ILE A 297 3.18 8.11 22.04
C ILE A 297 4.59 8.61 21.75
N GLU A 298 5.43 7.72 21.28
CA GLU A 298 6.80 8.01 20.88
C GLU A 298 6.97 7.76 19.37
N GLU A 299 8.04 8.29 18.79
CA GLU A 299 8.37 7.98 17.41
C GLU A 299 8.86 6.55 17.30
N THR A 300 8.21 5.78 16.44
CA THR A 300 8.55 4.38 16.17
C THR A 300 9.60 4.33 15.07
N GLU A 301 10.73 3.67 15.30
CA GLU A 301 11.68 3.35 14.25
C GLU A 301 11.01 2.38 13.26
N LEU A 302 11.04 2.73 11.97
CA LEU A 302 10.41 1.91 10.92
C LEU A 302 11.45 0.95 10.35
N THR A 303 11.22 -0.34 10.54
CA THR A 303 12.06 -1.42 9.97
C THR A 303 11.40 -2.08 8.76
N ARG A 304 10.13 -1.78 8.52
CA ARG A 304 9.39 -2.28 7.35
C ARG A 304 9.86 -1.63 6.06
N TYR A 305 9.87 -2.39 4.98
CA TYR A 305 10.20 -1.86 3.66
C TYR A 305 9.15 -0.85 3.19
N ILE A 306 9.60 0.36 2.87
CA ILE A 306 8.80 1.41 2.22
C ILE A 306 9.25 1.50 0.77
N ASP A 307 8.35 1.17 -0.14
CA ASP A 307 8.63 1.15 -1.57
C ASP A 307 8.77 2.57 -2.13
N PRO A 308 9.93 2.97 -2.68
CA PRO A 308 10.09 4.28 -3.29
C PRO A 308 9.31 4.43 -4.60
N MET A 309 8.97 3.31 -5.26
CA MET A 309 8.25 3.30 -6.54
C MET A 309 6.95 2.50 -6.46
N PRO A 310 5.93 2.95 -5.67
CA PRO A 310 4.77 2.14 -5.30
C PRO A 310 3.85 1.75 -6.47
N PHE A 311 4.01 2.34 -7.64
CA PHE A 311 3.28 2.00 -8.85
C PHE A 311 3.98 0.97 -9.73
N VAL A 312 5.29 0.78 -9.56
CA VAL A 312 6.10 -0.09 -10.39
C VAL A 312 6.12 -1.51 -9.81
N PRO A 313 5.96 -2.57 -10.61
CA PRO A 313 6.09 -3.94 -10.12
C PRO A 313 7.48 -4.23 -9.54
N GLY A 314 7.55 -4.55 -8.25
CA GLY A 314 8.83 -4.76 -7.53
C GLY A 314 9.49 -6.13 -7.76
N SER A 315 8.77 -7.12 -8.28
CA SER A 315 9.26 -8.49 -8.51
C SER A 315 9.50 -8.76 -9.99
N LYS A 316 10.66 -9.35 -10.35
CA LYS A 316 10.94 -9.75 -11.74
C LYS A 316 9.94 -10.80 -12.26
N THR A 317 9.51 -11.73 -11.42
CA THR A 317 8.53 -12.77 -11.79
C THR A 317 7.12 -12.22 -12.00
N ASP A 318 6.76 -11.12 -11.34
CA ASP A 318 5.46 -10.44 -11.51
C ASP A 318 5.49 -9.39 -12.62
N ARG A 319 6.68 -8.95 -13.05
CA ARG A 319 6.84 -7.84 -14.01
C ARG A 319 6.11 -8.11 -15.31
N GLU A 320 6.39 -9.26 -15.93
CA GLU A 320 5.81 -9.63 -17.21
C GLU A 320 4.28 -9.68 -17.14
N ARG A 321 3.74 -10.44 -16.19
CA ARG A 321 2.29 -10.57 -16.00
C ARG A 321 1.63 -9.22 -15.78
N ARG A 322 2.17 -8.37 -14.88
CA ARG A 322 1.56 -7.09 -14.53
C ARG A 322 1.70 -6.03 -15.61
N CYS A 323 2.86 -5.98 -16.30
CA CYS A 323 3.02 -5.02 -17.40
C CYS A 323 2.11 -5.38 -18.56
N ASP A 324 2.00 -6.64 -18.90
CA ASP A 324 1.12 -7.10 -19.97
C ASP A 324 -0.36 -6.86 -19.63
N GLU A 325 -0.76 -7.13 -18.38
CA GLU A 325 -2.11 -6.82 -17.87
C GLU A 325 -2.44 -5.32 -17.98
N ILE A 326 -1.52 -4.43 -17.60
CA ILE A 326 -1.71 -2.98 -17.70
C ILE A 326 -1.89 -2.55 -19.17
N LEU A 327 -0.98 -2.97 -20.06
CA LEU A 327 -1.07 -2.67 -21.49
C LEU A 327 -2.36 -3.22 -22.10
N PHE A 328 -2.81 -4.39 -21.65
CA PHE A 328 -4.04 -5.00 -22.11
C PHE A 328 -5.29 -4.22 -21.63
N ILE A 329 -5.32 -3.78 -20.37
CA ILE A 329 -6.39 -2.93 -19.84
C ILE A 329 -6.49 -1.62 -20.65
N GLN A 330 -5.35 -0.98 -20.93
CA GLN A 330 -5.32 0.24 -21.73
C GLN A 330 -5.87 -0.01 -23.15
N ALA A 331 -5.37 -1.06 -23.81
CA ALA A 331 -5.77 -1.43 -25.16
C ALA A 331 -7.25 -1.82 -25.26
N MET A 332 -7.79 -2.58 -24.31
CA MET A 332 -9.20 -2.96 -24.27
C MET A 332 -10.13 -1.77 -24.06
N GLY A 333 -9.71 -0.79 -23.25
CA GLY A 333 -10.46 0.45 -23.08
C GLY A 333 -10.58 1.23 -24.40
N LEU A 334 -9.48 1.42 -25.12
CA LEU A 334 -9.46 2.11 -26.41
C LEU A 334 -10.20 1.30 -27.48
N LYS A 335 -9.95 -0.02 -27.55
CA LYS A 335 -10.66 -0.94 -28.45
C LYS A 335 -12.17 -0.75 -28.37
N LYS A 336 -12.72 -0.82 -27.15
CA LYS A 336 -14.17 -0.66 -26.95
C LYS A 336 -14.69 0.70 -27.40
N ARG A 337 -13.91 1.76 -27.21
CA ARG A 337 -14.28 3.12 -27.62
C ARG A 337 -14.32 3.22 -29.16
N LEU A 338 -13.30 2.72 -29.85
CA LEU A 338 -13.24 2.69 -31.32
C LEU A 338 -14.37 1.89 -31.94
N GLU A 339 -14.67 0.70 -31.39
CA GLU A 339 -15.82 -0.11 -31.82
C GLU A 339 -17.15 0.63 -31.67
N HIS A 340 -17.38 1.24 -30.51
CA HIS A 340 -18.66 1.92 -30.24
C HIS A 340 -18.90 3.15 -31.12
N THR A 341 -17.84 3.91 -31.36
CA THR A 341 -17.94 5.14 -32.15
C THR A 341 -17.83 4.88 -33.65
N HIS A 342 -17.52 3.67 -34.07
CA HIS A 342 -17.27 3.27 -35.45
C HIS A 342 -16.20 4.14 -36.15
N CYS A 343 -15.22 4.61 -35.37
CA CYS A 343 -14.10 5.38 -35.87
C CYS A 343 -13.28 4.58 -36.87
N LYS A 344 -12.94 5.19 -37.99
CA LYS A 344 -12.14 4.59 -39.05
C LYS A 344 -10.63 4.75 -38.81
N SER A 345 -10.24 5.71 -37.98
CA SER A 345 -8.85 6.02 -37.68
C SER A 345 -8.68 6.44 -36.23
N ALA A 346 -7.46 6.33 -35.72
CA ALA A 346 -7.00 6.97 -34.50
C ALA A 346 -5.99 8.06 -34.86
N VAL A 347 -6.10 9.24 -34.28
CA VAL A 347 -5.19 10.37 -34.50
C VAL A 347 -4.41 10.63 -33.22
N ILE A 348 -3.10 10.66 -33.33
CA ILE A 348 -2.23 10.80 -32.14
C ILE A 348 -1.04 11.73 -32.46
N GLY A 349 -0.78 12.69 -31.58
CA GLY A 349 0.40 13.53 -31.65
C GLY A 349 1.62 12.80 -31.13
N ILE A 350 2.67 12.68 -31.93
CA ILE A 350 3.93 12.01 -31.56
C ILE A 350 5.04 13.05 -31.43
N SER A 351 5.45 13.29 -30.20
CA SER A 351 6.57 14.18 -29.87
C SER A 351 7.93 13.47 -29.88
N GLY A 352 7.95 12.15 -29.82
CA GLY A 352 9.18 11.37 -29.59
C GLY A 352 9.53 11.20 -28.11
N GLY A 353 8.66 11.66 -27.20
CA GLY A 353 8.78 11.46 -25.75
C GLY A 353 8.07 10.21 -25.26
N LEU A 354 8.26 9.87 -23.96
CA LEU A 354 7.76 8.66 -23.31
C LEU A 354 6.23 8.47 -23.41
N ASP A 355 5.47 9.53 -23.18
CA ASP A 355 4.01 9.44 -23.07
C ASP A 355 3.35 9.19 -24.43
N SER A 356 3.79 9.91 -25.47
CA SER A 356 3.32 9.68 -26.84
C SER A 356 3.76 8.31 -27.36
N THR A 357 4.94 7.84 -26.95
CA THR A 357 5.42 6.50 -27.28
C THR A 357 4.51 5.44 -26.69
N LEU A 358 4.25 5.47 -25.37
CA LEU A 358 3.36 4.49 -24.72
C LEU A 358 1.95 4.54 -25.35
N ALA A 359 1.41 5.74 -25.58
CA ALA A 359 0.08 5.90 -26.18
C ALA A 359 0.01 5.30 -27.58
N LEU A 360 1.07 5.43 -28.40
CA LEU A 360 1.13 4.81 -29.73
C LEU A 360 1.20 3.28 -29.63
N LEU A 361 2.03 2.71 -28.72
CA LEU A 361 2.11 1.27 -28.49
C LEU A 361 0.76 0.67 -28.08
N VAL A 362 0.03 1.35 -27.19
CA VAL A 362 -1.33 0.96 -26.76
C VAL A 362 -2.31 1.05 -27.94
N THR A 363 -2.19 2.08 -28.77
CA THR A 363 -3.06 2.27 -29.95
C THR A 363 -2.85 1.16 -30.98
N VAL A 364 -1.59 0.82 -31.27
CA VAL A 364 -1.23 -0.32 -32.15
C VAL A 364 -1.84 -1.62 -31.61
N ARG A 365 -1.64 -1.93 -30.32
CA ARG A 365 -2.22 -3.13 -29.70
C ARG A 365 -3.76 -3.14 -29.79
N SER A 366 -4.41 -1.98 -29.71
CA SER A 366 -5.87 -1.87 -29.86
C SER A 366 -6.31 -2.17 -31.29
N PHE A 367 -5.53 -1.73 -32.28
CA PHE A 367 -5.77 -2.01 -33.68
C PHE A 367 -5.57 -3.50 -34.03
N ASP A 368 -4.54 -4.13 -33.47
CA ASP A 368 -4.34 -5.58 -33.58
C ASP A 368 -5.55 -6.36 -33.05
N LEU A 369 -6.08 -5.98 -31.89
CA LEU A 369 -7.26 -6.58 -31.29
C LEU A 369 -8.54 -6.37 -32.11
N LEU A 370 -8.60 -5.34 -32.94
CA LEU A 370 -9.71 -5.05 -33.85
C LEU A 370 -9.51 -5.63 -35.24
N GLY A 371 -8.33 -6.12 -35.58
CA GLY A 371 -7.96 -6.51 -36.93
C GLY A 371 -7.94 -5.33 -37.91
N MET A 372 -7.64 -4.13 -37.42
CA MET A 372 -7.55 -2.91 -38.23
C MET A 372 -6.11 -2.68 -38.72
N ASP A 373 -5.98 -2.16 -39.95
CA ASP A 373 -4.67 -1.81 -40.49
C ASP A 373 -4.05 -0.63 -39.74
N HIS A 374 -2.78 -0.76 -39.34
CA HIS A 374 -2.01 0.29 -38.66
C HIS A 374 -1.90 1.59 -39.49
N LYS A 375 -2.06 1.53 -40.80
CA LYS A 375 -2.14 2.72 -41.67
C LYS A 375 -3.36 3.62 -41.37
N ASN A 376 -4.30 3.12 -40.60
CA ASN A 376 -5.39 3.95 -40.09
C ASN A 376 -5.03 4.65 -38.76
N ILE A 377 -3.85 4.43 -38.18
CA ILE A 377 -3.30 5.23 -37.10
C ILE A 377 -2.58 6.43 -37.71
N LYS A 378 -3.18 7.62 -37.62
CA LYS A 378 -2.62 8.89 -38.10
C LYS A 378 -1.68 9.42 -37.02
N ALA A 379 -0.40 9.08 -37.12
CA ALA A 379 0.64 9.51 -36.21
C ALA A 379 1.23 10.85 -36.69
N VAL A 380 0.89 11.91 -35.98
CA VAL A 380 1.18 13.28 -36.41
C VAL A 380 2.34 13.88 -35.64
N THR A 381 3.42 14.20 -36.33
CA THR A 381 4.51 14.98 -35.77
C THR A 381 4.32 16.45 -36.09
N MET A 382 4.39 17.33 -35.12
CA MET A 382 4.08 18.75 -35.26
C MET A 382 5.25 19.61 -34.77
N PRO A 383 6.33 19.76 -35.59
CA PRO A 383 7.49 20.54 -35.20
C PRO A 383 7.12 21.99 -34.88
N GLY A 384 7.52 22.44 -33.69
CA GLY A 384 7.36 23.82 -33.22
C GLY A 384 8.72 24.50 -33.05
N PHE A 385 8.78 25.48 -32.13
CA PHE A 385 10.01 26.23 -31.87
C PHE A 385 10.98 25.47 -30.95
N GLY A 386 10.50 24.53 -30.13
CA GLY A 386 11.28 23.77 -29.16
C GLY A 386 11.66 22.34 -29.58
N THR A 387 11.22 21.89 -30.77
CA THR A 387 11.49 20.52 -31.21
C THR A 387 12.98 20.32 -31.53
N THR A 388 13.59 19.26 -30.98
CA THR A 388 14.99 18.89 -31.24
C THR A 388 15.09 17.80 -32.31
N ASP A 389 16.25 17.70 -32.98
CA ASP A 389 16.47 16.68 -34.01
C ASP A 389 16.33 15.26 -33.44
N ARG A 390 16.82 15.01 -32.21
CA ARG A 390 16.76 13.69 -31.56
C ARG A 390 15.31 13.25 -31.33
N THR A 391 14.47 14.11 -30.77
CA THR A 391 13.07 13.77 -30.51
C THR A 391 12.26 13.62 -31.79
N TYR A 392 12.56 14.43 -32.81
CA TYR A 392 11.99 14.29 -34.14
C TYR A 392 12.35 12.93 -34.77
N ASP A 393 13.65 12.56 -34.75
CA ASP A 393 14.12 11.29 -35.33
C ASP A 393 13.52 10.09 -34.59
N ASN A 394 13.41 10.16 -33.27
CA ASN A 394 12.72 9.15 -32.47
C ASN A 394 11.26 9.00 -32.87
N ALA A 395 10.53 10.11 -33.03
CA ALA A 395 9.13 10.09 -33.46
C ALA A 395 8.96 9.41 -34.84
N VAL A 396 9.76 9.83 -35.81
CA VAL A 396 9.71 9.30 -37.19
C VAL A 396 10.06 7.80 -37.22
N SER A 397 11.12 7.41 -36.51
CA SER A 397 11.58 6.01 -36.47
C SER A 397 10.53 5.12 -35.79
N LEU A 398 9.98 5.55 -34.66
CA LEU A 398 8.93 4.81 -33.95
C LEU A 398 7.70 4.58 -34.83
N ILE A 399 7.21 5.62 -35.52
CA ILE A 399 6.05 5.54 -36.41
C ILE A 399 6.30 4.53 -37.55
N LYS A 400 7.51 4.55 -38.11
CA LYS A 400 7.90 3.61 -39.19
C LYS A 400 7.99 2.16 -38.70
N CYS A 401 8.63 1.91 -37.56
CA CYS A 401 8.72 0.57 -36.97
C CYS A 401 7.33 -0.03 -36.70
N LEU A 402 6.38 0.79 -36.26
CA LEU A 402 5.01 0.36 -35.96
C LEU A 402 4.06 0.36 -37.20
N ASN A 403 4.58 0.67 -38.39
CA ASN A 403 3.84 0.73 -39.65
C ASN A 403 2.61 1.67 -39.60
N ALA A 404 2.59 2.68 -38.74
CA ALA A 404 1.55 3.70 -38.70
C ALA A 404 1.66 4.67 -39.88
N ASP A 405 0.63 5.47 -40.10
CA ASP A 405 0.62 6.51 -41.14
C ASP A 405 1.28 7.79 -40.63
N PHE A 406 2.46 8.09 -41.16
CA PHE A 406 3.24 9.28 -40.76
C PHE A 406 2.69 10.53 -41.39
N MET A 407 2.40 11.55 -40.58
CA MET A 407 2.02 12.89 -41.01
C MET A 407 2.90 13.93 -40.31
N GLU A 408 3.38 14.92 -41.08
CA GLU A 408 4.11 16.05 -40.52
C GLU A 408 3.33 17.35 -40.80
N VAL A 409 3.14 18.14 -39.74
CA VAL A 409 2.46 19.45 -39.83
C VAL A 409 3.26 20.45 -38.99
N SER A 410 3.99 21.37 -39.65
CA SER A 410 4.66 22.46 -38.93
C SER A 410 3.67 23.45 -38.37
N ILE A 411 3.78 23.76 -37.07
CA ILE A 411 2.89 24.75 -36.42
C ILE A 411 3.44 26.18 -36.47
N LYS A 412 4.68 26.37 -36.95
CA LYS A 412 5.41 27.65 -36.82
C LYS A 412 4.67 28.83 -37.45
N ASP A 413 4.15 28.68 -38.66
CA ASP A 413 3.48 29.78 -39.38
C ASP A 413 2.14 30.11 -38.71
N ALA A 414 1.34 29.11 -38.35
CA ALA A 414 0.05 29.31 -37.69
C ALA A 414 0.20 30.01 -36.34
N VAL A 415 1.17 29.55 -35.52
CA VAL A 415 1.48 30.16 -34.22
C VAL A 415 2.00 31.61 -34.37
N ASN A 416 2.84 31.90 -35.35
CA ASN A 416 3.31 33.26 -35.64
C ASN A 416 2.17 34.20 -36.04
N ILE A 417 1.21 33.72 -36.84
CA ILE A 417 0.01 34.48 -37.19
C ILE A 417 -0.82 34.75 -35.95
N HIS A 418 -1.06 33.71 -35.14
CA HIS A 418 -1.80 33.84 -33.89
C HIS A 418 -1.14 34.85 -32.92
N PHE A 419 0.18 34.78 -32.73
CA PHE A 419 0.93 35.72 -31.87
C PHE A 419 0.78 37.15 -32.35
N ARG A 420 0.89 37.39 -33.66
CA ARG A 420 0.65 38.70 -34.26
C ARG A 420 -0.77 39.21 -33.98
N ASP A 421 -1.77 38.34 -34.11
CA ASP A 421 -3.18 38.73 -33.98
C ASP A 421 -3.57 39.07 -32.54
N ILE A 422 -2.93 38.43 -31.54
CA ILE A 422 -3.13 38.71 -30.10
C ILE A 422 -2.14 39.72 -29.52
N GLY A 423 -1.17 40.21 -30.33
CA GLY A 423 -0.15 41.15 -29.87
C GLY A 423 0.95 40.54 -28.97
N GLN A 424 1.17 39.23 -29.05
CA GLN A 424 2.27 38.56 -28.35
C GLN A 424 3.60 38.79 -29.05
N ASP A 425 4.62 39.25 -28.33
CA ASP A 425 5.98 39.33 -28.86
C ASP A 425 6.61 37.91 -28.89
N PRO A 426 7.00 37.41 -30.08
CA PRO A 426 7.63 36.07 -30.18
C PRO A 426 8.94 35.92 -29.43
N LYS A 427 9.55 37.02 -29.00
CA LYS A 427 10.79 36.99 -28.17
C LYS A 427 10.51 36.84 -26.68
N VAL A 428 9.25 37.01 -26.25
CA VAL A 428 8.84 36.84 -24.86
C VAL A 428 8.35 35.42 -24.67
N HIS A 429 9.18 34.56 -24.11
CA HIS A 429 8.94 33.14 -23.89
C HIS A 429 8.17 32.89 -22.56
N ASP A 430 6.98 33.44 -22.48
CA ASP A 430 6.09 33.30 -21.32
C ASP A 430 5.06 32.16 -21.50
N VAL A 431 4.15 32.03 -20.53
CA VAL A 431 3.08 31.03 -20.57
C VAL A 431 2.17 31.18 -21.82
N THR A 432 2.04 32.37 -22.40
CA THR A 432 1.27 32.61 -23.65
C THR A 432 1.97 31.98 -24.84
N TYR A 433 3.30 32.15 -24.90
CA TYR A 433 4.13 31.55 -25.94
C TYR A 433 4.08 30.01 -25.90
N GLU A 434 4.18 29.40 -24.72
CA GLU A 434 4.09 27.94 -24.57
C GLU A 434 2.67 27.43 -24.90
N ASN A 435 1.64 28.02 -24.29
CA ASN A 435 0.27 27.56 -24.43
C ASN A 435 -0.30 27.77 -25.85
N GLY A 436 0.16 28.79 -26.58
CA GLY A 436 -0.21 29.01 -27.97
C GLY A 436 0.19 27.83 -28.86
N GLN A 437 1.40 27.35 -28.70
CA GLN A 437 1.90 26.17 -29.44
C GLN A 437 1.13 24.90 -29.10
N ALA A 438 0.88 24.65 -27.80
CA ALA A 438 0.18 23.45 -27.36
C ALA A 438 -1.28 23.40 -27.88
N ARG A 439 -1.98 24.55 -27.90
CA ARG A 439 -3.34 24.63 -28.42
C ARG A 439 -3.41 24.45 -29.94
N GLU A 440 -2.45 25.00 -30.67
CA GLU A 440 -2.35 24.80 -32.12
C GLU A 440 -2.21 23.33 -32.49
N ARG A 441 -1.34 22.61 -31.78
CA ARG A 441 -1.18 21.15 -31.94
C ARG A 441 -2.49 20.40 -31.69
N THR A 442 -3.21 20.77 -30.65
CA THR A 442 -4.49 20.12 -30.31
C THR A 442 -5.55 20.38 -31.37
N GLN A 443 -5.65 21.62 -31.87
CA GLN A 443 -6.59 21.99 -32.97
C GLN A 443 -6.32 21.15 -34.22
N ILE A 444 -5.07 21.04 -34.65
CA ILE A 444 -4.68 20.24 -35.82
C ILE A 444 -5.11 18.77 -35.66
N LEU A 445 -4.86 18.17 -34.48
CA LEU A 445 -5.24 16.77 -34.22
C LEU A 445 -6.76 16.58 -34.30
N MET A 446 -7.53 17.49 -33.71
CA MET A 446 -9.00 17.45 -33.73
C MET A 446 -9.56 17.56 -35.14
N ASP A 447 -9.00 18.44 -35.97
CA ASP A 447 -9.44 18.66 -37.37
C ASP A 447 -9.05 17.48 -38.26
N ILE A 448 -7.86 16.87 -38.04
CA ILE A 448 -7.48 15.64 -38.74
C ILE A 448 -8.43 14.49 -38.35
N ALA A 449 -8.82 14.37 -37.07
CA ALA A 449 -9.77 13.36 -36.63
C ALA A 449 -11.14 13.55 -37.34
N ASN A 450 -11.64 14.77 -37.41
CA ASN A 450 -12.86 15.08 -38.15
C ASN A 450 -12.76 14.69 -39.64
N LYS A 451 -11.65 15.07 -40.31
CA LYS A 451 -11.40 14.79 -41.72
C LYS A 451 -11.30 13.29 -42.01
N THR A 452 -10.75 12.51 -41.10
CA THR A 452 -10.50 11.06 -41.30
C THR A 452 -11.57 10.15 -40.67
N GLY A 453 -12.59 10.73 -40.03
CA GLY A 453 -13.62 9.99 -39.30
C GLY A 453 -13.01 9.22 -38.13
N GLY A 454 -12.09 9.84 -37.42
CA GLY A 454 -11.29 9.26 -36.40
C GLY A 454 -11.51 9.84 -35.01
N MET A 455 -10.64 9.41 -34.08
CA MET A 455 -10.63 9.80 -32.68
C MET A 455 -9.25 10.28 -32.27
N VAL A 456 -9.16 11.40 -31.54
CA VAL A 456 -7.89 11.87 -30.95
C VAL A 456 -7.59 11.10 -29.71
N ILE A 457 -6.40 10.48 -29.68
CA ILE A 457 -5.88 9.71 -28.54
C ILE A 457 -5.00 10.62 -27.68
N GLY A 458 -5.34 10.71 -26.38
CA GLY A 458 -4.60 11.50 -25.42
C GLY A 458 -3.36 10.76 -24.91
N THR A 459 -2.28 11.51 -24.74
CA THR A 459 -0.98 10.99 -24.33
C THR A 459 -0.63 11.31 -22.87
N GLY A 460 -1.26 12.34 -22.28
CA GLY A 460 -0.96 12.82 -20.93
C GLY A 460 -1.11 11.73 -19.86
N ASP A 461 -0.14 11.65 -18.96
CA ASP A 461 -0.04 10.66 -17.90
C ASP A 461 -0.65 11.14 -16.55
N LEU A 462 -0.75 10.23 -15.60
CA LEU A 462 -1.33 10.51 -14.28
C LEU A 462 -0.53 11.56 -13.49
N SER A 463 0.80 11.55 -13.57
CA SER A 463 1.66 12.46 -12.82
C SER A 463 1.54 13.89 -13.32
N GLU A 464 1.47 14.08 -14.64
CA GLU A 464 1.21 15.38 -15.28
C GLU A 464 -0.19 15.89 -14.90
N LEU A 465 -1.20 15.04 -14.95
CA LEU A 465 -2.57 15.40 -14.54
C LEU A 465 -2.66 15.75 -13.06
N ALA A 466 -1.92 15.06 -12.19
CA ALA A 466 -1.87 15.36 -10.76
C ALA A 466 -1.24 16.74 -10.49
N LEU A 467 -0.13 17.06 -11.15
CA LEU A 467 0.58 18.33 -11.02
C LEU A 467 -0.07 19.48 -11.82
N GLY A 468 -1.01 19.15 -12.72
CA GLY A 468 -1.55 20.08 -13.69
C GLY A 468 -0.49 20.60 -14.66
N TRP A 469 0.52 19.76 -14.96
CA TRP A 469 1.60 20.07 -15.92
C TRP A 469 1.15 19.75 -17.35
N ALA A 470 0.17 20.52 -17.79
CA ALA A 470 -0.41 20.46 -19.13
C ALA A 470 -1.10 21.78 -19.44
N THR A 471 -1.18 22.14 -20.70
CA THR A 471 -1.89 23.34 -21.14
C THR A 471 -3.39 23.10 -21.13
N TYR A 472 -4.13 23.92 -20.37
CA TYR A 472 -5.60 23.88 -20.37
C TYR A 472 -6.16 24.10 -21.77
N ASN A 473 -7.06 23.22 -22.20
CA ASN A 473 -7.62 23.19 -23.54
C ASN A 473 -6.55 23.10 -24.66
N GLY A 474 -5.47 22.43 -24.35
CA GLY A 474 -4.38 22.07 -25.25
C GLY A 474 -4.09 20.57 -25.12
N ASP A 475 -2.85 20.22 -24.82
CA ASP A 475 -2.37 18.82 -24.70
C ASP A 475 -3.08 18.00 -23.61
N HIS A 476 -3.77 18.65 -22.63
CA HIS A 476 -4.57 17.92 -21.64
C HIS A 476 -5.91 17.40 -22.22
N MET A 477 -6.31 17.83 -23.41
CA MET A 477 -7.57 17.45 -24.04
C MET A 477 -7.38 16.40 -25.13
N SER A 478 -8.31 15.44 -25.16
CA SER A 478 -8.40 14.40 -26.17
C SER A 478 -9.81 13.80 -26.18
N MET A 479 -10.07 12.89 -27.09
CA MET A 479 -11.35 12.17 -27.11
C MET A 479 -11.30 10.89 -26.26
N TYR A 480 -10.09 10.32 -26.05
CA TYR A 480 -9.84 9.21 -25.13
C TYR A 480 -8.38 9.22 -24.66
N ALA A 481 -8.16 9.27 -23.35
CA ALA A 481 -6.83 9.41 -22.74
C ALA A 481 -6.31 8.07 -22.23
N VAL A 482 -5.53 7.36 -23.04
CA VAL A 482 -5.09 5.98 -22.73
C VAL A 482 -4.12 5.89 -21.54
N ASN A 483 -3.36 6.97 -21.26
CA ASN A 483 -2.38 7.01 -20.17
C ASN A 483 -2.89 7.71 -18.89
N ALA A 484 -4.15 8.16 -18.84
CA ALA A 484 -4.68 9.03 -17.78
C ALA A 484 -4.55 8.48 -16.35
N SER A 485 -4.37 7.17 -16.17
CA SER A 485 -4.16 6.53 -14.87
C SER A 485 -2.80 5.83 -14.74
N VAL A 486 -1.87 6.07 -15.65
CA VAL A 486 -0.51 5.53 -15.65
C VAL A 486 0.45 6.63 -15.20
N PRO A 487 1.09 6.55 -14.02
CA PRO A 487 2.04 7.57 -13.57
C PRO A 487 3.36 7.50 -14.35
N LYS A 488 4.14 8.58 -14.38
CA LYS A 488 5.37 8.73 -15.17
C LYS A 488 6.39 7.62 -14.90
N THR A 489 6.55 7.22 -13.64
CA THR A 489 7.46 6.12 -13.27
C THR A 489 7.04 4.79 -13.90
N LEU A 490 5.72 4.55 -13.97
CA LEU A 490 5.16 3.36 -14.60
C LEU A 490 5.19 3.46 -16.13
N VAL A 491 4.97 4.64 -16.73
CA VAL A 491 5.15 4.87 -18.18
C VAL A 491 6.55 4.44 -18.61
N ARG A 492 7.59 4.93 -17.93
CA ARG A 492 8.99 4.56 -18.18
C ARG A 492 9.21 3.05 -18.08
N HIS A 493 8.62 2.44 -17.06
CA HIS A 493 8.73 0.99 -16.83
C HIS A 493 8.04 0.16 -17.93
N LEU A 494 6.87 0.57 -18.40
CA LEU A 494 6.12 -0.10 -19.46
C LEU A 494 6.82 0.01 -20.82
N VAL A 495 7.37 1.19 -21.16
CA VAL A 495 8.15 1.38 -22.38
C VAL A 495 9.41 0.50 -22.34
N ARG A 496 10.09 0.42 -21.19
CA ARG A 496 11.24 -0.49 -21.01
C ARG A 496 10.84 -1.96 -21.14
N TYR A 497 9.71 -2.34 -20.54
CA TYR A 497 9.18 -3.70 -20.67
C TYR A 497 8.90 -4.04 -22.14
N TYR A 498 8.30 -3.10 -22.88
CA TYR A 498 7.99 -3.29 -24.30
C TYR A 498 9.26 -3.45 -25.14
N ALA A 499 10.29 -2.61 -24.89
CA ALA A 499 11.60 -2.74 -25.53
C ALA A 499 12.21 -4.13 -25.29
N ASP A 500 12.20 -4.60 -24.03
CA ASP A 500 12.78 -5.90 -23.64
C ASP A 500 12.03 -7.12 -24.25
N THR A 501 10.78 -6.93 -24.76
CA THR A 501 9.90 -8.05 -25.17
C THR A 501 9.35 -7.97 -26.59
N CYS A 502 9.55 -6.88 -27.32
CA CYS A 502 8.95 -6.67 -28.65
C CYS A 502 9.49 -7.62 -29.74
N GLY A 503 10.69 -8.16 -29.57
CA GLY A 503 11.32 -9.07 -30.53
C GLY A 503 11.73 -8.44 -31.88
N ASP A 504 11.76 -7.10 -31.96
CA ASP A 504 12.17 -6.30 -33.12
C ASP A 504 13.34 -5.39 -32.71
N GLU A 505 14.54 -5.67 -33.18
CA GLU A 505 15.78 -4.95 -32.84
C GLU A 505 15.70 -3.45 -33.20
N ALA A 506 15.03 -3.09 -34.30
CA ALA A 506 14.91 -1.70 -34.71
C ALA A 506 13.98 -0.93 -33.77
N LEU A 507 12.85 -1.53 -33.40
CA LEU A 507 11.92 -0.94 -32.44
C LEU A 507 12.54 -0.85 -31.05
N GLU A 508 13.23 -1.91 -30.59
CA GLU A 508 13.96 -1.91 -29.30
C GLU A 508 14.95 -0.73 -29.23
N ALA A 509 15.77 -0.55 -30.26
CA ALA A 509 16.76 0.54 -30.29
C ALA A 509 16.10 1.93 -30.16
N VAL A 510 14.97 2.16 -30.86
CA VAL A 510 14.22 3.43 -30.78
C VAL A 510 13.63 3.61 -29.38
N LEU A 511 13.04 2.58 -28.79
CA LEU A 511 12.44 2.65 -27.46
C LEU A 511 13.49 2.92 -26.38
N LEU A 512 14.69 2.35 -26.51
CA LEU A 512 15.81 2.62 -25.61
C LEU A 512 16.31 4.06 -25.72
N ASP A 513 16.37 4.63 -26.94
CA ASP A 513 16.73 6.04 -27.12
C ASP A 513 15.69 7.01 -26.55
N VAL A 514 14.40 6.68 -26.70
CA VAL A 514 13.31 7.43 -26.04
C VAL A 514 13.44 7.41 -24.52
N LEU A 515 13.80 6.26 -23.93
CA LEU A 515 14.03 6.13 -22.48
C LEU A 515 15.21 6.94 -21.97
N ASP A 516 16.25 7.13 -22.80
CA ASP A 516 17.45 7.90 -22.49
C ASP A 516 17.29 9.41 -22.77
N THR A 517 16.19 9.81 -23.40
CA THR A 517 15.88 11.20 -23.69
C THR A 517 15.28 11.90 -22.45
N PRO A 518 15.82 13.07 -22.02
CA PRO A 518 15.26 13.82 -20.90
C PRO A 518 13.81 14.26 -21.17
N VAL A 519 12.96 14.21 -20.14
CA VAL A 519 11.57 14.69 -20.23
C VAL A 519 11.54 16.20 -20.37
N SER A 520 10.94 16.70 -21.46
CA SER A 520 10.79 18.13 -21.75
C SER A 520 9.46 18.41 -22.45
N PRO A 521 8.80 19.56 -22.19
CA PRO A 521 7.60 19.97 -22.92
C PRO A 521 7.91 20.44 -24.36
N GLU A 522 9.16 20.64 -24.72
CA GLU A 522 9.64 21.09 -26.05
C GLU A 522 8.90 22.33 -26.61
N LEU A 523 8.60 23.26 -25.74
CA LEU A 523 7.90 24.50 -26.08
C LEU A 523 8.83 25.71 -26.21
N LEU A 524 10.00 25.67 -25.54
CA LEU A 524 11.03 26.71 -25.61
C LEU A 524 12.10 26.33 -26.64
N PRO A 525 12.69 27.32 -27.36
CA PRO A 525 13.77 27.07 -28.29
C PRO A 525 14.96 26.37 -27.62
N PRO A 526 15.62 25.38 -28.29
CA PRO A 526 16.78 24.73 -27.74
C PRO A 526 17.97 25.69 -27.64
N GLU A 527 18.80 25.51 -26.62
CA GLU A 527 20.08 26.20 -26.46
C GLU A 527 21.21 25.28 -26.95
N ASP A 528 22.00 25.73 -27.90
CA ASP A 528 23.08 24.95 -28.53
C ASP A 528 22.66 23.54 -28.99
N GLY A 529 21.43 23.40 -29.53
CA GLY A 529 20.86 22.13 -29.99
C GLY A 529 20.47 21.15 -28.88
N LYS A 530 20.52 21.58 -27.61
CA LYS A 530 20.11 20.78 -26.44
C LYS A 530 18.80 21.30 -25.87
N ILE A 531 18.08 20.41 -25.22
CA ILE A 531 16.84 20.74 -24.49
C ILE A 531 17.16 21.82 -23.44
N SER A 532 16.57 23.01 -23.61
CA SER A 532 16.74 24.16 -22.71
C SER A 532 15.96 24.05 -21.42
N GLN A 533 14.87 23.28 -21.42
CA GLN A 533 13.93 23.16 -20.27
C GLN A 533 13.68 21.70 -19.94
N LYS A 534 14.25 21.24 -18.82
CA LYS A 534 13.91 19.93 -18.28
C LYS A 534 12.74 20.08 -17.32
N THR A 535 11.71 19.28 -17.52
CA THR A 535 10.48 19.32 -16.68
C THR A 535 10.81 19.13 -15.21
N GLU A 536 11.69 18.19 -14.88
CA GLU A 536 12.06 17.88 -13.48
C GLU A 536 12.81 19.00 -12.76
N ASP A 537 13.49 19.89 -13.49
CA ASP A 537 14.14 21.08 -12.88
C ASP A 537 13.09 22.09 -12.39
N LEU A 538 11.92 22.13 -13.00
CA LEU A 538 10.83 23.07 -12.71
C LEU A 538 9.80 22.54 -11.71
N VAL A 539 9.41 21.29 -11.88
CA VAL A 539 8.36 20.69 -11.05
C VAL A 539 8.90 19.70 -10.03
N GLY A 540 10.10 19.18 -10.20
CA GLY A 540 10.74 18.19 -9.36
C GLY A 540 10.73 16.78 -9.95
N PRO A 541 11.50 15.84 -9.36
CA PRO A 541 11.58 14.46 -9.79
C PRO A 541 10.23 13.76 -9.75
N TYR A 542 9.84 13.11 -10.83
CA TYR A 542 8.55 12.40 -10.91
C TYR A 542 8.45 11.25 -9.93
N GLU A 543 9.53 10.58 -9.57
CA GLU A 543 9.50 9.51 -8.58
C GLU A 543 9.06 9.99 -7.19
N LEU A 544 9.44 11.22 -6.80
CA LEU A 544 8.95 11.85 -5.57
C LEU A 544 7.47 12.18 -5.69
N HIS A 545 7.03 12.75 -6.82
CA HIS A 545 5.62 13.11 -7.03
C HIS A 545 4.71 11.89 -7.07
N ASP A 546 5.12 10.82 -7.72
CA ASP A 546 4.38 9.56 -7.78
C ASP A 546 4.29 8.91 -6.39
N PHE A 547 5.37 8.96 -5.60
CA PHE A 547 5.35 8.54 -4.21
C PHE A 547 4.35 9.35 -3.38
N TYR A 548 4.36 10.69 -3.49
CA TYR A 548 3.44 11.55 -2.76
C TYR A 548 1.98 11.30 -3.19
N LEU A 549 1.75 11.21 -4.48
CA LEU A 549 0.44 10.94 -5.07
C LEU A 549 -0.15 9.63 -4.57
N TYR A 550 0.65 8.56 -4.55
CA TYR A 550 0.22 7.27 -4.04
C TYR A 550 -0.19 7.35 -2.56
N HIS A 551 0.67 7.90 -1.74
CA HIS A 551 0.43 7.96 -0.29
C HIS A 551 -0.72 8.91 0.08
N MET A 552 -0.87 10.01 -0.65
CA MET A 552 -1.99 10.94 -0.46
C MET A 552 -3.33 10.35 -0.92
N LEU A 553 -3.42 9.87 -2.15
CA LEU A 553 -4.70 9.45 -2.73
C LEU A 553 -5.08 8.01 -2.36
N ARG A 554 -4.13 7.08 -2.42
CA ARG A 554 -4.42 5.66 -2.13
C ARG A 554 -4.56 5.42 -0.63
N LEU A 555 -3.69 6.01 0.18
CA LEU A 555 -3.61 5.72 1.61
C LEU A 555 -4.22 6.81 2.49
N GLY A 556 -4.44 8.01 1.96
CA GLY A 556 -5.04 9.13 2.70
C GLY A 556 -4.11 9.68 3.80
N TYR A 557 -2.79 9.61 3.59
CA TYR A 557 -1.82 10.07 4.58
C TYR A 557 -1.72 11.59 4.65
N ALA A 558 -1.49 12.08 5.85
CA ALA A 558 -1.18 13.48 6.11
C ALA A 558 0.23 13.85 5.61
N PRO A 559 0.49 15.13 5.27
CA PRO A 559 1.76 15.59 4.72
C PRO A 559 2.99 15.20 5.54
N ALA A 560 2.95 15.37 6.86
CA ALA A 560 4.06 15.02 7.76
C ALA A 560 4.38 13.52 7.73
N LYS A 561 3.35 12.67 7.62
CA LYS A 561 3.54 11.23 7.48
C LYS A 561 4.17 10.88 6.13
N ILE A 562 3.71 11.49 5.04
CA ILE A 562 4.29 11.30 3.70
C ILE A 562 5.75 11.71 3.68
N TYR A 563 6.09 12.86 4.26
CA TYR A 563 7.46 13.33 4.39
C TYR A 563 8.36 12.34 5.14
N ARG A 564 7.90 11.83 6.29
CA ARG A 564 8.63 10.82 7.07
C ARG A 564 8.89 9.56 6.25
N LEU A 565 7.88 9.04 5.55
CA LEU A 565 8.01 7.83 4.74
C LEU A 565 8.92 8.06 3.53
N ALA A 566 8.86 9.23 2.90
CA ALA A 566 9.74 9.59 1.80
C ALA A 566 11.22 9.62 2.23
N LYS A 567 11.52 10.16 3.43
CA LYS A 567 12.88 10.13 3.97
C LYS A 567 13.43 8.71 4.16
N VAL A 568 12.57 7.77 4.55
CA VAL A 568 12.96 6.35 4.67
C VAL A 568 13.12 5.71 3.29
N ALA A 569 12.17 5.95 2.38
CA ALA A 569 12.16 5.34 1.06
C ALA A 569 13.30 5.81 0.15
N PHE A 570 13.70 7.06 0.26
CA PHE A 570 14.70 7.70 -0.60
C PHE A 570 16.02 8.00 0.13
N VAL A 571 16.30 7.30 1.22
CA VAL A 571 17.57 7.43 1.96
C VAL A 571 18.76 7.22 1.01
N GLY A 572 19.71 8.16 1.00
CA GLY A 572 20.88 8.13 0.11
C GLY A 572 20.60 8.53 -1.34
N THR A 573 19.35 8.83 -1.72
CA THR A 573 18.99 9.32 -3.06
C THR A 573 18.70 10.82 -3.05
N TYR A 574 17.94 11.29 -2.06
CA TYR A 574 17.57 12.69 -1.90
C TYR A 574 17.80 13.18 -0.48
N GLU A 575 18.28 14.42 -0.37
CA GLU A 575 18.36 15.10 0.91
C GLU A 575 16.97 15.48 1.43
N ASP A 576 16.81 15.51 2.74
CA ASP A 576 15.55 15.80 3.44
C ASP A 576 14.92 17.14 2.99
N GLU A 577 15.74 18.17 2.74
CA GLU A 577 15.31 19.49 2.26
C GLU A 577 14.71 19.41 0.85
N THR A 578 15.30 18.60 0.00
CA THR A 578 14.83 18.35 -1.37
C THR A 578 13.47 17.65 -1.35
N ILE A 579 13.32 16.60 -0.53
CA ILE A 579 12.05 15.91 -0.34
C ILE A 579 10.97 16.89 0.14
N LEU A 580 11.25 17.70 1.16
CA LEU A 580 10.28 18.65 1.70
C LEU A 580 9.92 19.76 0.70
N LYS A 581 10.90 20.28 -0.04
CA LYS A 581 10.70 21.29 -1.10
C LYS A 581 9.69 20.80 -2.14
N TRP A 582 9.89 19.58 -2.64
CA TRP A 582 9.05 19.04 -3.69
C TRP A 582 7.69 18.55 -3.17
N LEU A 583 7.61 18.11 -1.91
CA LEU A 583 6.33 17.81 -1.28
C LEU A 583 5.45 19.09 -1.13
N LYS A 584 6.03 20.23 -0.74
CA LYS A 584 5.34 21.52 -0.73
C LYS A 584 4.88 21.93 -2.13
N THR A 585 5.73 21.75 -3.14
CA THR A 585 5.39 22.03 -4.53
C THR A 585 4.26 21.13 -5.02
N PHE A 586 4.29 19.83 -4.68
CA PHE A 586 3.23 18.87 -5.00
C PHE A 586 1.88 19.33 -4.44
N TYR A 587 1.76 19.59 -3.15
CA TYR A 587 0.49 20.00 -2.54
C TYR A 587 -0.03 21.32 -3.14
N ARG A 588 0.81 22.32 -3.29
CA ARG A 588 0.43 23.60 -3.89
C ARG A 588 -0.12 23.44 -5.30
N ARG A 589 0.59 22.68 -6.16
CA ARG A 589 0.15 22.45 -7.53
C ARG A 589 -1.08 21.56 -7.58
N PHE A 590 -1.13 20.50 -6.81
CA PHE A 590 -2.25 19.58 -6.79
C PHE A 590 -3.56 20.30 -6.50
N PHE A 591 -3.59 21.19 -5.53
CA PHE A 591 -4.78 21.98 -5.22
C PHE A 591 -5.06 23.08 -6.27
N ALA A 592 -4.06 23.88 -6.61
CA ALA A 592 -4.23 25.01 -7.52
C ALA A 592 -4.64 24.59 -8.95
N GLN A 593 -4.33 23.38 -9.38
CA GLN A 593 -4.58 22.89 -10.73
C GLN A 593 -5.81 21.98 -10.84
N GLN A 594 -6.65 21.89 -9.82
CA GLN A 594 -7.85 21.05 -9.84
C GLN A 594 -8.80 21.38 -10.99
N PHE A 595 -8.94 22.65 -11.38
CA PHE A 595 -9.83 23.06 -12.47
C PHE A 595 -9.51 22.34 -13.80
N LYS A 596 -8.23 22.00 -14.04
CA LYS A 596 -7.83 21.23 -15.22
C LYS A 596 -8.35 19.79 -15.15
N ARG A 597 -8.37 19.20 -13.97
CA ARG A 597 -8.87 17.84 -13.76
C ARG A 597 -10.39 17.71 -13.85
N SER A 598 -11.11 18.80 -13.60
CA SER A 598 -12.57 18.81 -13.65
C SER A 598 -13.16 18.49 -15.03
N CYS A 599 -12.37 18.64 -16.10
CA CYS A 599 -12.79 18.40 -17.49
C CYS A 599 -11.95 17.32 -18.20
N LEU A 600 -11.33 16.42 -17.46
CA LEU A 600 -10.52 15.35 -18.04
C LEU A 600 -11.34 14.44 -18.98
N PRO A 601 -10.78 14.05 -20.15
CA PRO A 601 -11.37 13.06 -21.02
C PRO A 601 -11.50 11.69 -20.33
N ASP A 602 -12.33 10.83 -20.92
CA ASP A 602 -12.40 9.42 -20.51
C ASP A 602 -11.08 8.71 -20.76
N GLY A 603 -10.77 7.75 -19.91
CA GLY A 603 -9.59 6.89 -20.03
C GLY A 603 -9.68 5.67 -19.11
N PRO A 604 -8.92 4.61 -19.37
CA PRO A 604 -8.95 3.39 -18.58
C PRO A 604 -8.24 3.57 -17.25
N LYS A 605 -8.75 2.93 -16.21
CA LYS A 605 -8.10 2.85 -14.90
C LYS A 605 -7.29 1.57 -14.81
N VAL A 606 -5.97 1.67 -14.71
CA VAL A 606 -5.06 0.51 -14.66
C VAL A 606 -4.63 0.12 -13.24
N GLY A 607 -4.72 1.02 -12.28
CA GLY A 607 -4.26 0.81 -10.92
C GLY A 607 -5.22 1.33 -9.86
N SER A 608 -4.76 1.35 -8.61
CA SER A 608 -5.57 1.78 -7.45
C SER A 608 -5.71 3.30 -7.31
N VAL A 609 -4.96 4.09 -8.08
CA VAL A 609 -4.97 5.55 -8.05
C VAL A 609 -5.32 6.09 -9.44
N ALA A 610 -6.23 7.03 -9.50
CA ALA A 610 -6.54 7.84 -10.66
C ALA A 610 -7.10 9.20 -10.21
N VAL A 611 -7.23 10.15 -11.12
CA VAL A 611 -7.73 11.51 -10.83
C VAL A 611 -8.96 11.89 -11.67
N SER A 612 -9.66 10.89 -12.20
CA SER A 612 -10.87 11.09 -12.96
C SER A 612 -11.97 11.74 -12.12
N PRO A 613 -12.60 12.83 -12.57
CA PRO A 613 -13.67 13.52 -11.83
C PRO A 613 -14.97 12.71 -11.77
N ARG A 614 -15.10 11.67 -12.61
CA ARG A 614 -16.30 10.83 -12.68
C ARG A 614 -16.40 9.82 -11.55
N GLY A 615 -15.27 9.38 -10.97
CA GLY A 615 -15.28 8.36 -9.93
C GLY A 615 -14.17 8.47 -8.90
N ASP A 616 -12.94 8.68 -9.33
CA ASP A 616 -11.75 8.51 -8.46
C ASP A 616 -11.47 9.72 -7.57
N LEU A 617 -11.52 10.95 -8.11
CA LEU A 617 -11.23 12.18 -7.37
C LEU A 617 -12.30 13.24 -7.66
N ARG A 618 -13.23 13.39 -6.73
CA ARG A 618 -14.23 14.46 -6.73
C ARG A 618 -13.79 15.55 -5.76
N MET A 619 -13.05 16.52 -6.29
CA MET A 619 -12.50 17.62 -5.52
C MET A 619 -12.99 18.94 -6.10
N PRO A 620 -13.45 19.90 -5.27
CA PRO A 620 -13.80 21.25 -5.76
C PRO A 620 -12.57 21.98 -6.28
N SER A 621 -12.73 22.75 -7.36
CA SER A 621 -11.63 23.45 -8.02
C SER A 621 -11.08 24.63 -7.23
N ASP A 622 -11.83 25.09 -6.24
CA ASP A 622 -11.53 26.22 -5.35
C ASP A 622 -11.17 25.78 -3.92
N ALA A 623 -10.85 24.48 -3.74
CA ALA A 623 -10.41 23.97 -2.43
C ALA A 623 -9.08 24.61 -1.99
N SER A 624 -9.03 25.06 -0.74
CA SER A 624 -7.82 25.62 -0.14
C SER A 624 -6.84 24.53 0.30
N ALA A 625 -5.57 24.69 -0.04
CA ALA A 625 -4.47 23.83 0.43
C ALA A 625 -3.95 24.20 1.84
N ARG A 626 -4.53 25.22 2.46
CA ARG A 626 -3.96 25.90 3.63
C ARG A 626 -3.59 24.95 4.77
N ILE A 627 -4.50 24.08 5.21
CA ILE A 627 -4.25 23.19 6.36
C ILE A 627 -3.14 22.17 6.11
N TRP A 628 -2.98 21.68 4.87
CA TRP A 628 -1.87 20.80 4.47
C TRP A 628 -0.54 21.54 4.39
N MET A 629 -0.57 22.80 3.92
CA MET A 629 0.64 23.63 3.82
C MET A 629 1.12 24.08 5.20
N GLU A 630 0.23 24.44 6.12
CA GLU A 630 0.57 24.77 7.51
C GLU A 630 1.28 23.61 8.21
N GLU A 631 0.83 22.37 8.02
CA GLU A 631 1.49 21.18 8.55
C GLU A 631 2.92 21.02 7.99
N LEU A 632 3.10 21.25 6.67
CA LEU A 632 4.42 21.17 6.02
C LEU A 632 5.36 22.31 6.44
N GLU A 633 4.83 23.48 6.78
CA GLU A 633 5.61 24.60 7.26
C GLU A 633 6.11 24.39 8.69
N ALA A 634 5.29 23.76 9.54
CA ALA A 634 5.66 23.39 10.90
C ALA A 634 6.87 22.45 10.95
N LEU A 635 7.05 21.57 9.97
CA LEU A 635 8.20 20.67 9.87
C LEU A 635 9.54 21.39 9.71
N ASN A 636 9.55 22.63 9.21
CA ASN A 636 10.77 23.43 9.12
C ASN A 636 11.20 24.04 10.48
N THR A 637 10.25 24.24 11.39
CA THR A 637 10.51 24.88 12.69
C THR A 637 10.99 23.91 13.75
N GLU A 638 10.65 22.63 13.65
CA GLU A 638 11.15 21.57 14.55
C GLU A 638 12.67 21.28 14.36
N ARG A 639 13.30 21.84 13.31
CA ARG A 639 14.75 21.70 13.00
C ARG A 639 15.61 22.86 13.48
N ARG A 640 15.01 23.95 14.02
CA ARG A 640 15.72 25.07 14.64
C ARG A 640 15.70 24.97 16.15
#